data_d3e86df70508b399d123318a4622374a
#
_entry.id   d3e86df70508b399d123318a4622374a
#
_cell.length_a   1.000
_cell.length_b   1.000
_cell.length_c   1.000
_cell.angle_alpha   90.00
_cell.angle_beta   90.00
_cell.angle_gamma   90.00
#
_symmetry.space_group_name_H-M   'P 1'
#
loop_
_entity.id
_entity.type
_entity.pdbx_description
1 polymer ?
#
loop_
_entity_poly.entity_id
_entity_poly.type
_entity_poly.pdbx_seq_one_letter_code
_entity_poly.pdbx_strand_id
1 'polypeptide(L)'
;MRTAERGVRSRARSLVVFLGVSVLAGALAAGLAIPFAGFAGFATQKAAVSMQNLPQDLETAPLAVRSKMLAADGTWIATLYEQNRVPVPLDQISPIMRRAIVAIEDSRFYEHGALDAQGTLRALIRNRSEGSVQQGGSSITQQYVKMSLIEKADTAEQRKAATAVTYERKLTELRYAVAIEKQFSKDQILEKYLNLANFGDGAFGVQTAAQHYFGVSAAKLTLPQAAMLAGLVKNPTGYDPTNNLKRAKDRRDLVIARMRELNLITAKQAADARKAPVIDFKKIRKVPNGCANSRYPFYCEYAVAKLLDNPALGSTPKEREHYLKTGGLTIRTSLDPRIQAAAQASIKEHAKVSDTAIAAITVVEPGSGLVKGMVQSKPYGKGRNHTYYNLNVEKSYPGGYGGFQNGSTMKAFTIAAAIQQGLPLTYRINSPAQIDLSGRRFKTCSGSTRDPNYRPRNSTRSGNLTMIEAAKASTNTYFLQLSQRTGLCSIATIAANLGMYNAQTQEPLDQVVSMTLGVGYVTPLMLSNAYATFAARGKYCRPTVVTSVQDKSGKPVQTPGIGCRQVLTPAVADGVNRVLSAVMEPGGTGGRLNFGNWDLAGKTGTIQDNLAVWYAGYTPNLAAAAVVADATLPYTNLMYGHTLDGQDISDPTGSGTAGPLWQTAMEKALQGMPLRRFVPPNSKITGGDGKSLPPVSGMSPGEATDTLSRAGYQVVLSGDRVNSPEAEGTVAYTDPRTGDRPPPGSQVTLFLSNGQN
;
A
#
# COMPACT_ATOMS: atom_id res chain seq x y z
N MET A 1 -99.75 -61.37 28.47
CA MET A 1 -98.35 -61.21 28.99
C MET A 1 -97.21 -61.47 27.97
N ARG A 2 -97.46 -61.60 26.69
CA ARG A 2 -96.32 -61.86 25.66
C ARG A 2 -95.92 -60.67 24.85
N THR A 3 -96.49 -59.48 24.93
CA THR A 3 -96.17 -58.27 24.16
C THR A 3 -95.23 -57.29 24.91
N ALA A 4 -95.17 -57.35 26.28
CA ALA A 4 -94.28 -56.50 27.08
C ALA A 4 -92.84 -56.95 27.10
N GLU A 5 -92.55 -58.25 27.01
CA GLU A 5 -91.17 -58.77 27.03
C GLU A 5 -90.37 -58.49 25.73
N ARG A 6 -91.02 -58.35 24.57
CA ARG A 6 -90.30 -58.06 23.30
C ARG A 6 -89.83 -56.63 23.26
N GLY A 7 -90.49 -55.65 23.86
CA GLY A 7 -90.08 -54.26 23.93
C GLY A 7 -88.87 -54.00 24.80
N VAL A 8 -88.77 -54.70 25.91
CA VAL A 8 -87.61 -54.56 26.84
C VAL A 8 -86.30 -55.19 26.25
N ARG A 9 -86.39 -56.34 25.61
CA ARG A 9 -85.24 -57.01 24.96
C ARG A 9 -84.73 -56.22 23.74
N SER A 10 -85.60 -55.54 22.98
CA SER A 10 -85.25 -54.67 21.86
C SER A 10 -84.52 -53.40 22.35
N ARG A 11 -84.99 -52.76 23.41
CA ARG A 11 -84.33 -51.55 23.99
C ARG A 11 -83.00 -51.91 24.67
N ALA A 12 -82.87 -53.02 25.31
CA ALA A 12 -81.59 -53.49 25.90
C ALA A 12 -80.59 -53.80 24.83
N ARG A 13 -81.02 -54.43 23.73
CA ARG A 13 -80.15 -54.73 22.58
C ARG A 13 -79.70 -53.44 21.85
N SER A 14 -80.58 -52.46 21.68
CA SER A 14 -80.24 -51.15 21.15
C SER A 14 -79.25 -50.34 21.99
N LEU A 15 -79.42 -50.46 23.35
CA LEU A 15 -78.49 -49.82 24.32
C LEU A 15 -77.11 -50.46 24.28
N VAL A 16 -77.03 -51.78 24.17
CA VAL A 16 -75.78 -52.53 24.07
C VAL A 16 -75.06 -52.20 22.73
N VAL A 17 -75.82 -52.14 21.60
CA VAL A 17 -75.27 -51.70 20.29
C VAL A 17 -74.83 -50.27 20.33
N PHE A 18 -75.62 -49.37 20.95
CA PHE A 18 -75.21 -47.98 21.11
C PHE A 18 -73.96 -47.81 21.96
N LEU A 19 -73.84 -48.51 23.09
CA LEU A 19 -72.64 -48.51 23.89
C LEU A 19 -71.46 -49.11 23.13
N GLY A 20 -71.65 -50.22 22.43
CA GLY A 20 -70.61 -50.81 21.57
C GLY A 20 -70.10 -49.90 20.50
N VAL A 21 -71.03 -49.21 19.79
CA VAL A 21 -70.67 -48.22 18.75
C VAL A 21 -69.97 -47.01 19.36
N SER A 22 -70.45 -46.54 20.56
CA SER A 22 -69.78 -45.43 21.26
C SER A 22 -68.40 -45.77 21.74
N VAL A 23 -68.17 -46.99 22.23
CA VAL A 23 -66.81 -47.46 22.62
C VAL A 23 -65.93 -47.61 21.38
N LEU A 24 -66.47 -48.17 20.31
CA LEU A 24 -65.70 -48.28 19.03
C LEU A 24 -65.37 -46.92 18.43
N ALA A 25 -66.31 -46.00 18.44
CA ALA A 25 -66.13 -44.62 18.00
C ALA A 25 -65.08 -43.86 18.87
N GLY A 26 -65.18 -44.07 20.21
CA GLY A 26 -64.20 -43.53 21.15
C GLY A 26 -62.79 -44.13 20.98
N ALA A 27 -62.71 -45.43 20.73
CA ALA A 27 -61.45 -46.13 20.49
C ALA A 27 -60.82 -45.70 19.14
N LEU A 28 -61.66 -45.52 18.11
CA LEU A 28 -61.22 -44.95 16.79
C LEU A 28 -60.74 -43.49 16.92
N ALA A 29 -61.50 -42.68 17.65
CA ALA A 29 -61.13 -41.27 17.91
C ALA A 29 -59.84 -41.21 18.77
N ALA A 30 -59.69 -42.03 19.78
CA ALA A 30 -58.48 -42.17 20.58
C ALA A 30 -57.31 -42.73 19.75
N GLY A 31 -57.55 -43.74 18.90
CA GLY A 31 -56.54 -44.33 18.03
C GLY A 31 -56.04 -43.35 16.95
N LEU A 32 -56.87 -42.42 16.53
CA LEU A 32 -56.46 -41.30 15.63
C LEU A 32 -55.78 -40.14 16.41
N ALA A 33 -56.21 -39.83 17.65
CA ALA A 33 -55.71 -38.73 18.44
C ALA A 33 -54.41 -39.03 19.18
N ILE A 34 -54.22 -40.26 19.68
CA ILE A 34 -53.04 -40.68 20.47
C ILE A 34 -51.73 -40.56 19.67
N PRO A 35 -51.64 -41.02 18.40
CA PRO A 35 -50.42 -40.83 17.60
C PRO A 35 -50.08 -39.36 17.38
N PHE A 36 -51.08 -38.49 17.15
CA PHE A 36 -50.87 -37.04 17.02
C PHE A 36 -50.46 -36.38 18.34
N ALA A 37 -51.11 -36.79 19.47
CA ALA A 37 -50.75 -36.29 20.79
C ALA A 37 -49.38 -36.81 21.24
N GLY A 38 -49.05 -38.06 20.94
CA GLY A 38 -47.72 -38.66 21.18
C GLY A 38 -46.63 -38.00 20.36
N PHE A 39 -46.89 -37.76 19.05
CA PHE A 39 -45.94 -37.06 18.19
C PHE A 39 -45.79 -35.60 18.63
N ALA A 40 -46.86 -34.92 18.96
CA ALA A 40 -46.81 -33.56 19.53
C ALA A 40 -46.07 -33.52 20.86
N GLY A 41 -46.33 -34.50 21.77
CA GLY A 41 -45.61 -34.62 23.04
C GLY A 41 -44.14 -34.92 22.88
N PHE A 42 -43.75 -35.80 21.97
CA PHE A 42 -42.36 -36.12 21.66
C PHE A 42 -41.64 -34.94 20.99
N ALA A 43 -42.31 -34.24 20.08
CA ALA A 43 -41.79 -33.04 19.45
C ALA A 43 -41.59 -31.88 20.44
N THR A 44 -42.55 -31.70 21.37
CA THR A 44 -42.44 -30.67 22.43
C THR A 44 -41.37 -31.05 23.46
N GLN A 45 -41.22 -32.33 23.82
CA GLN A 45 -40.18 -32.81 24.74
C GLN A 45 -38.78 -32.63 24.12
N LYS A 46 -38.58 -33.00 22.85
CA LYS A 46 -37.33 -32.73 22.13
C LYS A 46 -37.04 -31.22 22.01
N ALA A 47 -38.05 -30.42 21.73
CA ALA A 47 -37.94 -28.98 21.71
C ALA A 47 -37.57 -28.41 23.07
N ALA A 48 -38.20 -28.89 24.16
CA ALA A 48 -37.92 -28.46 25.52
C ALA A 48 -36.50 -28.84 25.96
N VAL A 49 -36.04 -30.06 25.72
CA VAL A 49 -34.68 -30.52 26.03
C VAL A 49 -33.67 -29.71 25.19
N SER A 50 -33.97 -29.46 23.91
CA SER A 50 -33.16 -28.61 23.03
C SER A 50 -33.07 -27.15 23.51
N MET A 51 -34.13 -26.64 24.19
CA MET A 51 -34.16 -25.29 24.76
C MET A 51 -33.45 -25.19 26.12
N GLN A 52 -33.27 -26.29 26.85
CA GLN A 52 -32.50 -26.32 28.11
C GLN A 52 -31.00 -26.14 27.87
N ASN A 53 -30.48 -26.64 26.78
CA ASN A 53 -29.09 -26.45 26.36
C ASN A 53 -28.99 -25.28 25.36
N LEU A 54 -29.23 -24.05 25.81
CA LEU A 54 -29.02 -22.86 24.97
C LEU A 54 -27.52 -22.73 24.67
N PRO A 55 -27.15 -22.40 23.40
CA PRO A 55 -25.78 -22.08 23.10
C PRO A 55 -25.38 -20.86 23.93
N GLN A 56 -24.35 -21.01 24.77
CA GLN A 56 -23.85 -19.90 25.61
C GLN A 56 -23.08 -18.86 24.76
N ASP A 57 -22.69 -19.23 23.55
CA ASP A 57 -21.80 -18.47 22.71
C ASP A 57 -22.43 -18.11 21.35
N LEU A 58 -23.43 -17.22 21.35
CA LEU A 58 -23.48 -16.30 20.25
C LEU A 58 -22.58 -15.09 20.62
N GLU A 59 -21.29 -15.31 20.72
CA GLU A 59 -20.37 -14.22 20.49
C GLU A 59 -20.78 -13.59 19.16
N THR A 60 -21.40 -12.45 19.23
CA THR A 60 -21.71 -11.68 18.05
C THR A 60 -20.36 -11.38 17.40
N ALA A 61 -20.08 -12.03 16.25
CA ALA A 61 -18.87 -11.73 15.51
C ALA A 61 -18.76 -10.20 15.37
N PRO A 62 -17.59 -9.63 15.60
CA PRO A 62 -17.43 -8.20 15.41
C PRO A 62 -17.93 -7.83 14.03
N LEU A 63 -18.84 -6.84 13.95
CA LEU A 63 -19.35 -6.38 12.65
C LEU A 63 -18.19 -6.03 11.74
N ALA A 64 -18.22 -6.54 10.50
CA ALA A 64 -17.29 -6.11 9.46
C ALA A 64 -17.46 -4.60 9.22
N VAL A 65 -16.42 -3.85 9.50
CA VAL A 65 -16.36 -2.39 9.36
C VAL A 65 -15.30 -2.03 8.33
N ARG A 66 -15.62 -1.13 7.43
CA ARG A 66 -14.67 -0.67 6.43
C ARG A 66 -13.45 0.01 7.05
N SER A 67 -12.26 -0.30 6.57
CA SER A 67 -11.03 0.39 6.93
C SER A 67 -10.79 1.59 6.02
N LYS A 68 -10.09 2.60 6.54
CA LYS A 68 -9.72 3.82 5.80
C LYS A 68 -8.21 4.01 5.80
N MET A 69 -7.67 4.34 4.64
CA MET A 69 -6.27 4.69 4.45
C MET A 69 -6.15 6.19 4.21
N LEU A 70 -5.28 6.84 4.97
CA LEU A 70 -5.08 8.28 5.00
C LEU A 70 -3.62 8.62 4.72
N ALA A 71 -3.38 9.74 4.07
CA ALA A 71 -2.08 10.38 3.94
C ALA A 71 -1.58 10.92 5.30
N ALA A 72 -0.36 11.43 5.33
CA ALA A 72 0.25 11.98 6.54
C ALA A 72 -0.54 13.15 7.15
N ASP A 73 -1.15 13.99 6.31
CA ASP A 73 -1.99 15.14 6.72
C ASP A 73 -3.45 14.74 7.04
N GLY A 74 -3.83 13.48 6.84
CA GLY A 74 -5.21 13.00 7.02
C GLY A 74 -6.06 13.00 5.77
N THR A 75 -5.55 13.43 4.62
CA THR A 75 -6.23 13.33 3.33
C THR A 75 -6.57 11.86 3.02
N TRP A 76 -7.77 11.62 2.54
CA TRP A 76 -8.23 10.29 2.16
C TRP A 76 -7.45 9.73 0.95
N ILE A 77 -6.99 8.48 1.08
CA ILE A 77 -6.32 7.72 0.00
C ILE A 77 -7.23 6.63 -0.55
N ALA A 78 -7.74 5.75 0.33
CA ALA A 78 -8.58 4.63 -0.06
C ALA A 78 -9.48 4.19 1.08
N THR A 79 -10.53 3.45 0.73
CA THR A 79 -11.36 2.68 1.66
C THR A 79 -11.26 1.21 1.28
N LEU A 80 -11.06 0.34 2.28
CA LEU A 80 -10.89 -1.10 2.08
C LEU A 80 -12.01 -1.81 2.83
N TYR A 81 -12.82 -2.64 2.14
CA TYR A 81 -13.91 -3.35 2.77
C TYR A 81 -14.35 -4.59 1.98
N GLU A 82 -14.91 -5.55 2.68
CA GLU A 82 -15.73 -6.63 2.10
C GLU A 82 -17.19 -6.19 2.04
N GLN A 83 -17.67 -5.50 3.08
CA GLN A 83 -18.99 -4.91 3.18
C GLN A 83 -18.86 -3.44 3.56
N ASN A 84 -19.48 -2.55 2.78
CA ASN A 84 -19.47 -1.13 3.11
C ASN A 84 -20.42 -0.87 4.28
N ARG A 85 -19.87 -0.85 5.51
CA ARG A 85 -20.62 -0.67 6.76
C ARG A 85 -19.97 0.38 7.66
N VAL A 86 -20.81 1.21 8.24
CA VAL A 86 -20.48 2.18 9.29
C VAL A 86 -21.49 2.00 10.43
N PRO A 87 -21.13 1.30 11.50
CA PRO A 87 -22.01 1.16 12.66
C PRO A 87 -22.21 2.49 13.38
N VAL A 88 -23.41 2.69 13.90
CA VAL A 88 -23.77 3.85 14.73
C VAL A 88 -24.64 3.38 15.92
N PRO A 89 -24.55 4.04 17.08
CA PRO A 89 -25.44 3.74 18.21
C PRO A 89 -26.87 4.14 17.90
N LEU A 90 -27.83 3.55 18.63
CA LEU A 90 -29.27 3.68 18.34
C LEU A 90 -29.77 5.14 18.44
N ASP A 91 -29.19 5.92 19.34
CA ASP A 91 -29.52 7.35 19.50
C ASP A 91 -29.14 8.20 18.26
N GLN A 92 -28.17 7.74 17.48
CA GLN A 92 -27.80 8.33 16.20
C GLN A 92 -28.61 7.81 15.00
N ILE A 93 -29.66 7.04 15.25
CA ILE A 93 -30.62 6.59 14.25
C ILE A 93 -31.94 7.32 14.47
N SER A 94 -32.43 7.98 13.43
CA SER A 94 -33.67 8.74 13.43
C SER A 94 -34.82 7.96 14.11
N PRO A 95 -35.58 8.54 15.05
CA PRO A 95 -36.73 7.89 15.67
C PRO A 95 -37.77 7.41 14.65
N ILE A 96 -37.93 8.12 13.52
CA ILE A 96 -38.85 7.70 12.48
C ILE A 96 -38.35 6.44 11.75
N MET A 97 -37.02 6.25 11.59
CA MET A 97 -36.45 5.02 11.03
C MET A 97 -36.68 3.82 11.95
N ARG A 98 -36.45 3.99 13.26
CA ARG A 98 -36.71 2.93 14.26
C ARG A 98 -38.17 2.49 14.24
N ARG A 99 -39.12 3.44 14.19
CA ARG A 99 -40.54 3.16 14.07
C ARG A 99 -40.91 2.52 12.73
N ALA A 100 -40.33 2.94 11.62
CA ALA A 100 -40.64 2.40 10.29
C ALA A 100 -40.24 0.93 10.15
N ILE A 101 -39.05 0.54 10.65
CA ILE A 101 -38.58 -0.84 10.57
C ILE A 101 -39.38 -1.76 11.48
N VAL A 102 -39.68 -1.33 12.72
CA VAL A 102 -40.50 -2.07 13.63
C VAL A 102 -41.92 -2.25 13.09
N ALA A 103 -42.53 -1.20 12.52
CA ALA A 103 -43.86 -1.25 11.94
C ALA A 103 -44.02 -2.30 10.84
N ILE A 104 -43.00 -2.46 9.98
CA ILE A 104 -43.10 -3.34 8.80
C ILE A 104 -42.60 -4.75 9.06
N GLU A 105 -41.56 -4.92 9.89
CA GLU A 105 -40.93 -6.22 10.12
C GLU A 105 -41.53 -6.93 11.37
N ASP A 106 -41.82 -6.17 12.46
CA ASP A 106 -42.24 -6.76 13.72
C ASP A 106 -42.99 -5.73 14.58
N SER A 107 -44.25 -5.46 14.28
CA SER A 107 -45.01 -4.34 14.89
C SER A 107 -45.22 -4.45 16.42
N ARG A 108 -45.00 -5.62 17.02
CA ARG A 108 -45.08 -5.85 18.45
C ARG A 108 -43.71 -6.19 19.08
N PHE A 109 -42.65 -5.83 18.44
CA PHE A 109 -41.27 -6.15 18.84
C PHE A 109 -40.96 -5.87 20.30
N TYR A 110 -41.50 -4.80 20.86
CA TYR A 110 -41.32 -4.42 22.27
C TYR A 110 -42.26 -5.14 23.23
N GLU A 111 -43.27 -5.90 22.73
CA GLU A 111 -44.31 -6.53 23.53
C GLU A 111 -44.13 -8.05 23.73
N HIS A 112 -43.35 -8.71 22.86
CA HIS A 112 -43.10 -10.14 22.90
C HIS A 112 -41.60 -10.46 23.08
N GLY A 113 -41.29 -11.71 23.45
CA GLY A 113 -39.92 -12.22 23.52
C GLY A 113 -39.40 -12.71 22.17
N ALA A 114 -38.54 -13.74 22.17
CA ALA A 114 -37.92 -14.30 20.98
C ALA A 114 -38.90 -14.82 19.92
N LEU A 115 -40.10 -15.20 20.31
CA LEU A 115 -41.17 -15.70 19.45
C LEU A 115 -42.45 -14.88 19.63
N ASP A 116 -42.96 -14.31 18.56
CA ASP A 116 -44.30 -13.73 18.45
C ASP A 116 -45.31 -14.82 18.03
N ALA A 117 -45.84 -15.60 18.98
CA ALA A 117 -46.79 -16.67 18.69
C ALA A 117 -48.09 -16.14 18.04
N GLN A 118 -48.63 -15.01 18.53
CA GLN A 118 -49.86 -14.40 17.97
C GLN A 118 -49.61 -13.81 16.56
N GLY A 119 -48.46 -13.14 16.34
CA GLY A 119 -48.08 -12.61 15.03
C GLY A 119 -47.85 -13.73 14.02
N THR A 120 -47.20 -14.81 14.42
CA THR A 120 -46.98 -15.98 13.58
C THR A 120 -48.29 -16.65 13.17
N LEU A 121 -49.22 -16.82 14.09
CA LEU A 121 -50.55 -17.38 13.78
C LEU A 121 -51.37 -16.47 12.85
N ARG A 122 -51.35 -15.16 13.10
CA ARG A 122 -52.00 -14.15 12.22
C ARG A 122 -51.39 -14.17 10.82
N ALA A 123 -50.08 -14.18 10.67
CA ALA A 123 -49.39 -14.28 9.41
C ALA A 123 -49.75 -15.54 8.62
N LEU A 124 -49.86 -16.69 9.33
CA LEU A 124 -50.29 -17.97 8.76
C LEU A 124 -51.71 -17.91 8.18
N ILE A 125 -52.66 -17.36 8.95
CA ILE A 125 -54.04 -17.20 8.54
C ILE A 125 -54.14 -16.28 7.33
N ARG A 126 -53.47 -15.14 7.37
CA ARG A 126 -53.51 -14.12 6.26
C ARG A 126 -52.87 -14.64 4.98
N ASN A 127 -51.71 -15.28 5.08
CA ASN A 127 -51.02 -15.87 3.93
C ASN A 127 -51.85 -16.99 3.28
N ARG A 128 -52.64 -17.72 4.07
CA ARG A 128 -53.55 -18.76 3.56
C ARG A 128 -54.76 -18.15 2.85
N SER A 129 -55.31 -17.02 3.35
CA SER A 129 -56.47 -16.36 2.76
C SER A 129 -56.15 -15.62 1.46
N GLU A 130 -54.90 -15.10 1.34
CA GLU A 130 -54.48 -14.31 0.19
C GLU A 130 -53.69 -15.12 -0.86
N GLY A 131 -53.47 -16.43 -0.63
CA GLY A 131 -52.76 -17.33 -1.57
C GLY A 131 -51.29 -16.99 -1.84
N SER A 132 -50.74 -16.01 -1.12
CA SER A 132 -49.34 -15.54 -1.29
C SER A 132 -48.75 -15.10 0.04
N VAL A 133 -47.39 -15.24 0.20
CA VAL A 133 -46.68 -14.84 1.41
C VAL A 133 -46.57 -13.31 1.50
N GLN A 134 -47.60 -12.69 2.11
CA GLN A 134 -47.65 -11.22 2.29
C GLN A 134 -46.98 -10.77 3.59
N GLN A 135 -47.03 -11.55 4.68
CA GLN A 135 -46.39 -11.26 5.95
C GLN A 135 -45.34 -12.34 6.32
N GLY A 136 -44.15 -11.91 6.71
CA GLY A 136 -43.15 -12.78 7.33
C GLY A 136 -43.48 -13.06 8.81
N GLY A 137 -43.41 -14.31 9.24
CA GLY A 137 -43.63 -14.70 10.62
C GLY A 137 -42.37 -14.71 11.49
N SER A 138 -41.27 -14.11 11.06
CA SER A 138 -40.01 -14.07 11.84
C SER A 138 -39.87 -12.73 12.55
N SER A 139 -39.57 -12.74 13.87
CA SER A 139 -39.30 -11.52 14.64
C SER A 139 -37.98 -10.83 14.20
N ILE A 140 -37.81 -9.55 14.56
CA ILE A 140 -36.53 -8.80 14.34
C ILE A 140 -35.36 -9.55 14.99
N THR A 141 -35.54 -10.14 16.19
CA THR A 141 -34.49 -10.94 16.84
C THR A 141 -34.11 -12.17 16.03
N GLN A 142 -35.07 -12.89 15.45
CA GLN A 142 -34.79 -14.04 14.58
C GLN A 142 -34.11 -13.64 13.30
N GLN A 143 -34.48 -12.49 12.70
CA GLN A 143 -33.81 -11.96 11.51
C GLN A 143 -32.37 -11.53 11.83
N TYR A 144 -32.13 -10.90 12.99
CA TYR A 144 -30.80 -10.55 13.47
C TYR A 144 -29.92 -11.79 13.61
N VAL A 145 -30.43 -12.86 14.27
CA VAL A 145 -29.72 -14.14 14.40
C VAL A 145 -29.36 -14.73 13.04
N LYS A 146 -30.32 -14.79 12.11
CA LYS A 146 -30.07 -15.29 10.76
C LYS A 146 -28.94 -14.53 10.07
N MET A 147 -28.98 -13.20 10.09
CA MET A 147 -27.95 -12.35 9.48
C MET A 147 -26.59 -12.56 10.17
N SER A 148 -26.56 -12.70 11.50
CA SER A 148 -25.34 -12.96 12.25
C SER A 148 -24.71 -14.33 11.92
N LEU A 149 -25.51 -15.36 11.70
CA LEU A 149 -25.04 -16.67 11.26
C LEU A 149 -24.47 -16.64 9.85
N ILE A 150 -25.06 -15.85 8.95
CA ILE A 150 -24.54 -15.65 7.59
C ILE A 150 -23.19 -14.89 7.64
N GLU A 151 -23.07 -13.89 8.50
CA GLU A 151 -21.84 -13.10 8.68
C GLU A 151 -20.69 -13.96 9.25
N LYS A 152 -21.00 -14.90 10.16
CA LYS A 152 -20.02 -15.84 10.75
C LYS A 152 -19.58 -16.97 9.81
N ALA A 153 -20.26 -17.16 8.68
CA ALA A 153 -20.01 -18.28 7.80
C ALA A 153 -18.73 -18.08 6.98
N ASP A 154 -17.67 -18.79 7.35
CA ASP A 154 -16.34 -18.73 6.68
C ASP A 154 -16.30 -19.55 5.39
N THR A 155 -17.16 -20.58 5.27
CA THR A 155 -17.23 -21.45 4.09
C THR A 155 -18.54 -21.31 3.30
N ALA A 156 -18.52 -21.74 2.04
CA ALA A 156 -19.72 -21.78 1.21
C ALA A 156 -20.79 -22.72 1.77
N GLU A 157 -20.37 -23.86 2.38
CA GLU A 157 -21.24 -24.83 3.02
C GLU A 157 -21.94 -24.23 4.24
N GLN A 158 -21.21 -23.52 5.10
CA GLN A 158 -21.78 -22.82 6.27
C GLN A 158 -22.78 -21.74 5.82
N ARG A 159 -22.48 -20.96 4.78
CA ARG A 159 -23.43 -19.97 4.21
C ARG A 159 -24.68 -20.64 3.66
N LYS A 160 -24.52 -21.76 2.95
CA LYS A 160 -25.65 -22.55 2.45
C LYS A 160 -26.51 -23.07 3.58
N ALA A 161 -25.90 -23.58 4.65
CA ALA A 161 -26.62 -24.04 5.85
C ALA A 161 -27.38 -22.88 6.53
N ALA A 162 -26.75 -21.71 6.71
CA ALA A 162 -27.36 -20.52 7.31
C ALA A 162 -28.53 -19.93 6.47
N THR A 163 -28.60 -20.24 5.18
CA THR A 163 -29.66 -19.77 4.26
C THR A 163 -30.65 -20.85 3.87
N ALA A 164 -30.43 -22.12 4.25
CA ALA A 164 -31.30 -23.25 3.90
C ALA A 164 -32.75 -23.05 4.40
N VAL A 165 -33.71 -23.51 3.60
CA VAL A 165 -35.14 -23.45 3.97
C VAL A 165 -35.53 -24.76 4.67
N THR A 166 -35.06 -24.93 5.94
CA THR A 166 -35.31 -26.15 6.73
C THR A 166 -35.87 -25.82 8.12
N TYR A 167 -36.61 -26.76 8.70
CA TYR A 167 -37.11 -26.65 10.10
C TYR A 167 -35.95 -26.62 11.10
N GLU A 168 -34.90 -27.37 10.85
CA GLU A 168 -33.72 -27.44 11.72
C GLU A 168 -33.05 -26.08 11.84
N ARG A 169 -32.85 -25.39 10.72
CA ARG A 169 -32.32 -24.02 10.73
C ARG A 169 -33.24 -23.07 11.51
N LYS A 170 -34.58 -23.17 11.32
CA LYS A 170 -35.56 -22.34 12.05
C LYS A 170 -35.55 -22.59 13.55
N LEU A 171 -35.37 -23.84 13.99
CA LEU A 171 -35.21 -24.19 15.39
C LEU A 171 -33.90 -23.62 15.96
N THR A 172 -32.82 -23.70 15.22
CA THR A 172 -31.53 -23.09 15.56
C THR A 172 -31.66 -21.57 15.71
N GLU A 173 -32.29 -20.88 14.75
CA GLU A 173 -32.54 -19.44 14.83
C GLU A 173 -33.34 -19.09 16.11
N LEU A 174 -34.38 -19.86 16.44
CA LEU A 174 -35.19 -19.62 17.61
C LEU A 174 -34.41 -19.81 18.94
N ARG A 175 -33.58 -20.84 19.03
CA ARG A 175 -32.72 -21.08 20.21
C ARG A 175 -31.76 -19.90 20.44
N TYR A 176 -31.11 -19.43 19.39
CA TYR A 176 -30.25 -18.26 19.50
C TYR A 176 -31.04 -16.98 19.78
N ALA A 177 -32.25 -16.83 19.20
CA ALA A 177 -33.09 -15.67 19.50
C ALA A 177 -33.50 -15.61 20.99
N VAL A 178 -33.80 -16.76 21.61
CA VAL A 178 -34.07 -16.84 23.07
C VAL A 178 -32.83 -16.45 23.90
N ALA A 179 -31.64 -16.89 23.49
CA ALA A 179 -30.39 -16.52 24.16
C ALA A 179 -30.10 -15.01 24.04
N ILE A 180 -30.29 -14.44 22.86
CA ILE A 180 -30.11 -13.02 22.58
C ILE A 180 -31.05 -12.13 23.38
N GLU A 181 -32.33 -12.50 23.46
CA GLU A 181 -33.36 -11.77 24.27
C GLU A 181 -33.06 -11.80 25.76
N LYS A 182 -32.35 -12.82 26.26
CA LYS A 182 -31.89 -12.88 27.67
C LYS A 182 -30.66 -11.98 27.90
N GLN A 183 -29.85 -11.79 26.90
CA GLN A 183 -28.56 -11.09 27.00
C GLN A 183 -28.65 -9.58 26.69
N PHE A 184 -29.51 -9.19 25.77
CA PHE A 184 -29.61 -7.82 25.25
C PHE A 184 -31.02 -7.26 25.42
N SER A 185 -31.12 -5.96 25.71
CA SER A 185 -32.39 -5.25 25.67
C SER A 185 -32.93 -5.14 24.22
N LYS A 186 -34.22 -4.87 24.07
CA LYS A 186 -34.85 -4.65 22.75
C LYS A 186 -34.17 -3.55 21.97
N ASP A 187 -33.79 -2.48 22.61
CA ASP A 187 -33.05 -1.37 21.95
C ASP A 187 -31.67 -1.81 21.47
N GLN A 188 -30.95 -2.59 22.23
CA GLN A 188 -29.66 -3.17 21.82
C GLN A 188 -29.80 -4.14 20.63
N ILE A 189 -30.88 -4.94 20.63
CA ILE A 189 -31.20 -5.87 19.52
C ILE A 189 -31.53 -5.05 18.26
N LEU A 190 -32.34 -4.02 18.38
CA LEU A 190 -32.69 -3.14 17.26
C LEU A 190 -31.48 -2.40 16.68
N GLU A 191 -30.59 -1.90 17.54
CA GLU A 191 -29.33 -1.30 17.14
C GLU A 191 -28.49 -2.26 16.32
N LYS A 192 -28.26 -3.46 16.84
CA LYS A 192 -27.49 -4.52 16.21
C LYS A 192 -28.11 -4.91 14.85
N TYR A 193 -29.43 -5.07 14.81
CA TYR A 193 -30.18 -5.37 13.60
C TYR A 193 -30.00 -4.31 12.52
N LEU A 194 -30.21 -3.02 12.84
CA LEU A 194 -30.11 -1.91 11.91
C LEU A 194 -28.68 -1.69 11.39
N ASN A 195 -27.66 -2.01 12.19
CA ASN A 195 -26.27 -1.96 11.80
C ASN A 195 -25.83 -3.17 10.96
N LEU A 196 -26.51 -4.31 11.06
CA LEU A 196 -26.17 -5.54 10.34
C LEU A 196 -26.91 -5.65 9.00
N ALA A 197 -28.13 -5.13 8.90
CA ALA A 197 -29.00 -5.32 7.75
C ALA A 197 -28.39 -4.83 6.42
N ASN A 198 -28.66 -5.60 5.37
CA ASN A 198 -28.34 -5.21 3.99
C ASN A 198 -29.48 -4.37 3.42
N PHE A 199 -29.16 -3.19 2.89
CA PHE A 199 -30.11 -2.24 2.28
C PHE A 199 -30.00 -2.16 0.77
N GLY A 200 -29.32 -3.08 0.10
CA GLY A 200 -29.12 -3.07 -1.36
C GLY A 200 -27.92 -2.22 -1.81
N ASP A 201 -27.57 -2.32 -3.09
CA ASP A 201 -26.45 -1.62 -3.77
C ASP A 201 -25.15 -1.56 -2.95
N GLY A 202 -24.83 -2.65 -2.23
CA GLY A 202 -23.64 -2.76 -1.40
C GLY A 202 -23.67 -1.97 -0.08
N ALA A 203 -24.80 -1.38 0.30
CA ALA A 203 -24.95 -0.62 1.52
C ALA A 203 -25.38 -1.54 2.69
N PHE A 204 -24.48 -1.79 3.62
CA PHE A 204 -24.72 -2.55 4.84
C PHE A 204 -24.82 -1.62 6.06
N GLY A 205 -25.87 -1.81 6.86
CA GLY A 205 -26.19 -0.93 7.99
C GLY A 205 -26.87 0.37 7.57
N VAL A 206 -27.75 0.85 8.46
CA VAL A 206 -28.65 1.99 8.22
C VAL A 206 -27.90 3.30 7.95
N GLN A 207 -26.75 3.52 8.62
CA GLN A 207 -25.93 4.73 8.40
C GLN A 207 -25.35 4.76 6.99
N THR A 208 -24.79 3.65 6.54
CA THR A 208 -24.25 3.52 5.18
C THR A 208 -25.35 3.70 4.14
N ALA A 209 -26.51 3.10 4.35
CA ALA A 209 -27.66 3.22 3.45
C ALA A 209 -28.19 4.65 3.37
N ALA A 210 -28.29 5.37 4.50
CA ALA A 210 -28.69 6.77 4.54
C ALA A 210 -27.72 7.67 3.76
N GLN A 211 -26.42 7.45 3.94
CA GLN A 211 -25.38 8.17 3.21
C GLN A 211 -25.38 7.83 1.72
N HIS A 212 -25.55 6.55 1.39
CA HIS A 212 -25.53 6.06 0.03
C HIS A 212 -26.71 6.61 -0.80
N TYR A 213 -27.94 6.37 -0.34
CA TYR A 213 -29.13 6.72 -1.13
C TYR A 213 -29.51 8.21 -1.05
N PHE A 214 -29.20 8.89 0.06
CA PHE A 214 -29.72 10.23 0.32
C PHE A 214 -28.63 11.27 0.64
N GLY A 215 -27.39 10.86 0.87
CA GLY A 215 -26.29 11.77 1.26
C GLY A 215 -26.45 12.38 2.65
N VAL A 216 -27.26 11.77 3.54
CA VAL A 216 -27.51 12.22 4.91
C VAL A 216 -27.08 11.19 5.95
N SER A 217 -26.93 11.60 7.21
CA SER A 217 -26.72 10.66 8.32
C SER A 217 -28.03 9.93 8.67
N ALA A 218 -27.92 8.73 9.28
CA ALA A 218 -29.09 7.98 9.74
C ALA A 218 -29.95 8.75 10.76
N ALA A 219 -29.34 9.66 11.52
CA ALA A 219 -30.05 10.54 12.45
C ALA A 219 -30.99 11.56 11.76
N LYS A 220 -30.70 11.90 10.50
CA LYS A 220 -31.43 12.92 9.71
C LYS A 220 -32.42 12.35 8.70
N LEU A 221 -32.67 11.03 8.74
CA LEU A 221 -33.63 10.40 7.84
C LEU A 221 -35.06 10.96 8.06
N THR A 222 -35.69 11.38 6.96
CA THR A 222 -37.09 11.80 6.94
C THR A 222 -38.02 10.59 6.81
N LEU A 223 -39.34 10.79 7.02
CA LEU A 223 -40.36 9.71 6.91
C LEU A 223 -40.30 8.96 5.56
N PRO A 224 -40.33 9.61 4.37
CA PRO A 224 -40.24 8.86 3.12
C PRO A 224 -38.92 8.11 2.94
N GLN A 225 -37.82 8.66 3.41
CA GLN A 225 -36.49 8.03 3.35
C GLN A 225 -36.42 6.80 4.29
N ALA A 226 -36.87 6.95 5.53
CA ALA A 226 -36.94 5.88 6.50
C ALA A 226 -37.86 4.73 6.03
N ALA A 227 -39.03 5.06 5.47
CA ALA A 227 -39.95 4.06 4.92
C ALA A 227 -39.36 3.32 3.71
N MET A 228 -38.59 4.03 2.86
CA MET A 228 -37.87 3.39 1.75
C MET A 228 -36.83 2.41 2.26
N LEU A 229 -35.96 2.81 3.20
CA LEU A 229 -34.95 1.92 3.78
C LEU A 229 -35.58 0.73 4.48
N ALA A 230 -36.59 0.92 5.31
CA ALA A 230 -37.32 -0.16 5.98
C ALA A 230 -37.92 -1.15 4.97
N GLY A 231 -38.38 -0.67 3.83
CA GLY A 231 -38.90 -1.50 2.75
C GLY A 231 -37.83 -2.39 2.07
N LEU A 232 -36.60 -1.94 1.98
CA LEU A 232 -35.52 -2.66 1.29
C LEU A 232 -35.12 -3.96 1.99
N VAL A 233 -35.16 -4.01 3.33
CA VAL A 233 -34.58 -5.11 4.10
C VAL A 233 -35.20 -6.47 3.77
N LYS A 234 -36.48 -6.52 3.39
CA LYS A 234 -37.14 -7.77 2.98
C LYS A 234 -36.53 -8.41 1.73
N ASN A 235 -36.12 -7.60 0.74
CA ASN A 235 -35.48 -8.06 -0.49
C ASN A 235 -34.58 -6.95 -1.05
N PRO A 236 -33.36 -6.83 -0.52
CA PRO A 236 -32.44 -5.72 -0.82
C PRO A 236 -32.15 -5.56 -2.31
N THR A 237 -32.03 -6.66 -3.05
CA THR A 237 -31.76 -6.62 -4.50
C THR A 237 -33.03 -6.31 -5.30
N GLY A 238 -34.17 -6.90 -4.91
CA GLY A 238 -35.42 -6.77 -5.70
C GLY A 238 -36.13 -5.44 -5.50
N TYR A 239 -35.90 -4.74 -4.39
CA TYR A 239 -36.48 -3.43 -4.07
C TYR A 239 -35.46 -2.29 -4.19
N ASP A 240 -34.23 -2.58 -4.63
CA ASP A 240 -33.20 -1.56 -4.84
C ASP A 240 -33.68 -0.48 -5.84
N PRO A 241 -33.80 0.79 -5.39
CA PRO A 241 -34.33 1.86 -6.24
C PRO A 241 -33.41 2.23 -7.40
N THR A 242 -32.12 1.87 -7.33
CA THR A 242 -31.15 2.10 -8.42
C THR A 242 -31.41 1.18 -9.61
N ASN A 243 -32.01 0.01 -9.36
CA ASN A 243 -32.32 -1.00 -10.37
C ASN A 243 -33.81 -1.08 -10.67
N ASN A 244 -34.69 -0.80 -9.69
CA ASN A 244 -36.14 -1.01 -9.82
C ASN A 244 -36.95 0.03 -9.04
N LEU A 245 -36.97 1.25 -9.56
CA LEU A 245 -37.63 2.41 -8.92
C LEU A 245 -39.10 2.17 -8.59
N LYS A 246 -39.84 1.49 -9.50
CA LYS A 246 -41.29 1.22 -9.31
C LYS A 246 -41.51 0.28 -8.13
N ARG A 247 -40.79 -0.86 -8.05
CA ARG A 247 -40.92 -1.80 -6.93
C ARG A 247 -40.46 -1.17 -5.61
N ALA A 248 -39.40 -0.35 -5.62
CA ALA A 248 -38.99 0.39 -4.44
C ALA A 248 -40.09 1.36 -3.96
N LYS A 249 -40.74 2.08 -4.86
CA LYS A 249 -41.86 2.96 -4.54
C LYS A 249 -43.04 2.19 -3.95
N ASP A 250 -43.48 1.12 -4.59
CA ASP A 250 -44.59 0.30 -4.12
C ASP A 250 -44.33 -0.26 -2.72
N ARG A 251 -43.08 -0.73 -2.46
CA ARG A 251 -42.68 -1.25 -1.17
C ARG A 251 -42.59 -0.15 -0.10
N ARG A 252 -42.04 1.04 -0.42
CA ARG A 252 -42.04 2.21 0.46
C ARG A 252 -43.45 2.60 0.87
N ASP A 253 -44.34 2.67 -0.11
CA ASP A 253 -45.74 3.10 0.10
C ASP A 253 -46.53 2.10 0.96
N LEU A 254 -46.18 0.80 0.89
CA LEU A 254 -46.67 -0.23 1.81
C LEU A 254 -46.21 0.02 3.26
N VAL A 255 -44.90 0.38 3.46
CA VAL A 255 -44.38 0.73 4.79
C VAL A 255 -45.13 1.93 5.36
N ILE A 256 -45.33 2.99 4.56
CA ILE A 256 -46.08 4.20 4.96
C ILE A 256 -47.54 3.83 5.33
N ALA A 257 -48.19 2.95 4.56
CA ALA A 257 -49.54 2.47 4.87
C ALA A 257 -49.58 1.74 6.20
N ARG A 258 -48.61 0.86 6.47
CA ARG A 258 -48.50 0.12 7.72
C ARG A 258 -48.27 1.03 8.91
N MET A 259 -47.39 2.03 8.79
CA MET A 259 -47.18 3.02 9.83
C MET A 259 -48.44 3.82 10.15
N ARG A 260 -49.26 4.13 9.16
CA ARG A 260 -50.55 4.79 9.36
C ARG A 260 -51.57 3.85 10.07
N GLU A 261 -51.66 2.60 9.64
CA GLU A 261 -52.53 1.59 10.25
C GLU A 261 -52.23 1.42 11.74
N LEU A 262 -50.95 1.49 12.11
CA LEU A 262 -50.49 1.43 13.50
C LEU A 262 -50.57 2.77 14.25
N ASN A 263 -51.19 3.81 13.66
CA ASN A 263 -51.28 5.15 14.24
C ASN A 263 -49.91 5.81 14.60
N LEU A 264 -48.83 5.40 13.96
CA LEU A 264 -47.49 5.96 14.15
C LEU A 264 -47.28 7.29 13.40
N ILE A 265 -48.12 7.58 12.42
CA ILE A 265 -48.11 8.78 11.59
C ILE A 265 -49.57 9.19 11.28
N THR A 266 -49.80 10.49 11.02
CA THR A 266 -51.12 11.02 10.63
C THR A 266 -51.43 10.71 9.16
N ALA A 267 -52.73 10.84 8.77
CA ALA A 267 -53.14 10.71 7.40
C ALA A 267 -52.44 11.72 6.46
N LYS A 268 -52.26 12.96 6.92
CA LYS A 268 -51.53 14.02 6.20
C LYS A 268 -50.09 13.64 5.98
N GLN A 269 -49.38 13.22 7.05
CA GLN A 269 -48.00 12.75 6.92
C GLN A 269 -47.82 11.60 5.94
N ALA A 270 -48.74 10.63 5.96
CA ALA A 270 -48.75 9.51 5.01
C ALA A 270 -48.93 9.96 3.56
N ALA A 271 -49.86 10.88 3.32
CA ALA A 271 -50.12 11.43 1.99
C ALA A 271 -48.94 12.22 1.44
N ASP A 272 -48.33 13.07 2.27
CA ASP A 272 -47.17 13.88 1.90
C ASP A 272 -45.93 13.00 1.64
N ALA A 273 -45.67 11.96 2.47
CA ALA A 273 -44.57 11.02 2.29
C ALA A 273 -44.64 10.19 1.01
N ARG A 274 -45.88 9.82 0.56
CA ARG A 274 -46.08 9.11 -0.72
C ARG A 274 -45.83 9.97 -1.96
N LYS A 275 -46.05 11.31 -1.86
CA LYS A 275 -45.75 12.25 -2.93
C LYS A 275 -44.24 12.50 -3.10
N ALA A 276 -43.46 12.32 -2.05
CA ALA A 276 -42.02 12.53 -2.09
C ALA A 276 -41.35 11.58 -3.11
N PRO A 277 -40.28 12.00 -3.80
CA PRO A 277 -39.50 11.12 -4.67
C PRO A 277 -38.89 9.98 -3.84
N VAL A 278 -38.69 8.81 -4.47
CA VAL A 278 -38.09 7.64 -3.79
C VAL A 278 -36.63 7.89 -3.50
N ILE A 279 -35.89 8.32 -4.51
CA ILE A 279 -34.49 8.75 -4.45
C ILE A 279 -34.24 9.92 -5.39
N ASP A 280 -33.15 10.62 -5.16
CA ASP A 280 -32.55 11.54 -6.12
C ASP A 280 -31.24 10.93 -6.59
N PHE A 281 -31.16 10.49 -7.85
CA PHE A 281 -29.98 9.85 -8.42
C PHE A 281 -28.71 10.70 -8.32
N LYS A 282 -28.84 12.04 -8.27
CA LYS A 282 -27.70 12.96 -8.11
C LYS A 282 -27.10 12.91 -6.69
N LYS A 283 -27.85 12.41 -5.72
CA LYS A 283 -27.43 12.28 -4.31
C LYS A 283 -26.85 10.92 -3.97
N ILE A 284 -26.88 9.96 -4.89
CA ILE A 284 -26.29 8.64 -4.64
C ILE A 284 -24.78 8.77 -4.46
N ARG A 285 -24.27 8.24 -3.35
CA ARG A 285 -22.86 8.27 -2.95
C ARG A 285 -22.31 6.86 -2.89
N LYS A 286 -21.60 6.43 -3.94
CA LYS A 286 -20.82 5.18 -3.89
C LYS A 286 -19.47 5.45 -3.25
N VAL A 287 -19.13 4.70 -2.21
CA VAL A 287 -17.82 4.75 -1.59
C VAL A 287 -16.88 3.87 -2.41
N PRO A 288 -15.83 4.42 -3.00
CA PRO A 288 -14.87 3.61 -3.75
C PRO A 288 -14.21 2.57 -2.85
N ASN A 289 -14.08 1.32 -3.33
CA ASN A 289 -13.39 0.23 -2.64
C ASN A 289 -12.06 -0.08 -3.31
N GLY A 290 -11.04 -0.29 -2.49
CA GLY A 290 -9.72 -0.68 -2.95
C GLY A 290 -8.89 0.45 -3.55
N CYS A 291 -7.67 0.10 -3.91
CA CYS A 291 -6.66 1.03 -4.42
C CYS A 291 -6.91 1.50 -5.85
N ALA A 292 -7.60 0.69 -6.67
CA ALA A 292 -7.90 1.04 -8.07
C ALA A 292 -8.66 2.36 -8.23
N ASN A 293 -9.47 2.72 -7.23
CA ASN A 293 -10.24 3.96 -7.20
C ASN A 293 -9.54 5.09 -6.40
N SER A 294 -8.31 4.85 -5.95
CA SER A 294 -7.51 5.83 -5.23
C SER A 294 -6.98 6.91 -6.18
N ARG A 295 -6.79 8.12 -5.66
CA ARG A 295 -6.02 9.16 -6.34
C ARG A 295 -4.54 8.77 -6.49
N TYR A 296 -4.05 7.83 -5.65
CA TYR A 296 -2.66 7.38 -5.59
C TYR A 296 -2.57 5.85 -5.63
N PRO A 297 -3.04 5.19 -6.72
CA PRO A 297 -3.27 3.75 -6.73
C PRO A 297 -1.99 2.94 -6.50
N PHE A 298 -0.87 3.27 -7.15
CA PHE A 298 0.40 2.55 -6.97
C PHE A 298 0.96 2.64 -5.55
N TYR A 299 0.85 3.83 -4.93
CA TYR A 299 1.24 4.00 -3.53
C TYR A 299 0.33 3.20 -2.58
N CYS A 300 -0.99 3.24 -2.84
CA CYS A 300 -1.98 2.49 -2.08
C CYS A 300 -1.73 0.98 -2.15
N GLU A 301 -1.53 0.41 -3.35
CA GLU A 301 -1.24 -1.02 -3.53
C GLU A 301 0.04 -1.43 -2.78
N TYR A 302 1.08 -0.62 -2.84
CA TYR A 302 2.31 -0.88 -2.10
C TYR A 302 2.09 -0.81 -0.58
N ALA A 303 1.28 0.15 -0.09
CA ALA A 303 0.94 0.24 1.32
C ALA A 303 0.10 -0.97 1.79
N VAL A 304 -0.86 -1.43 0.97
CA VAL A 304 -1.63 -2.66 1.23
C VAL A 304 -0.70 -3.87 1.28
N ALA A 305 0.22 -4.03 0.32
CA ALA A 305 1.18 -5.13 0.33
C ALA A 305 2.03 -5.14 1.62
N LYS A 306 2.52 -3.99 2.06
CA LYS A 306 3.25 -3.88 3.34
C LYS A 306 2.40 -4.20 4.57
N LEU A 307 1.11 -3.91 4.54
CA LEU A 307 0.17 -4.29 5.60
C LEU A 307 -0.06 -5.81 5.61
N LEU A 308 -0.16 -6.43 4.44
CA LEU A 308 -0.32 -7.88 4.32
C LEU A 308 0.93 -8.65 4.78
N ASP A 309 2.10 -8.03 4.81
CA ASP A 309 3.32 -8.59 5.42
C ASP A 309 3.33 -8.47 6.96
N ASN A 310 2.40 -7.71 7.56
CA ASN A 310 2.39 -7.46 9.00
C ASN A 310 1.68 -8.58 9.80
N PRO A 311 2.38 -9.42 10.57
CA PRO A 311 1.78 -10.53 11.32
C PRO A 311 0.82 -10.06 12.43
N ALA A 312 0.88 -8.80 12.87
CA ALA A 312 -0.07 -8.26 13.84
C ALA A 312 -1.50 -8.13 13.31
N LEU A 313 -1.71 -8.24 11.99
CA LEU A 313 -3.02 -8.26 11.35
C LEU A 313 -3.61 -9.67 11.21
N GLY A 314 -2.85 -10.73 11.46
CA GLY A 314 -3.28 -12.13 11.37
C GLY A 314 -2.13 -13.09 11.08
N SER A 315 -2.33 -14.35 11.38
CA SER A 315 -1.31 -15.41 11.24
C SER A 315 -1.05 -15.75 9.78
N THR A 316 -2.09 -15.72 8.96
CA THR A 316 -2.05 -16.05 7.53
C THR A 316 -2.30 -14.82 6.65
N PRO A 317 -1.84 -14.80 5.40
CA PRO A 317 -2.16 -13.71 4.46
C PRO A 317 -3.67 -13.48 4.29
N LYS A 318 -4.46 -14.55 4.29
CA LYS A 318 -5.93 -14.49 4.18
C LYS A 318 -6.57 -13.81 5.39
N GLU A 319 -6.12 -14.14 6.61
CA GLU A 319 -6.59 -13.48 7.84
C GLU A 319 -6.23 -12.00 7.85
N ARG A 320 -5.01 -11.66 7.43
CA ARG A 320 -4.56 -10.25 7.33
C ARG A 320 -5.40 -9.46 6.34
N GLU A 321 -5.67 -10.03 5.17
CA GLU A 321 -6.54 -9.42 4.16
C GLU A 321 -7.96 -9.23 4.69
N HIS A 322 -8.52 -10.26 5.32
CA HIS A 322 -9.84 -10.21 5.94
C HIS A 322 -9.88 -9.12 7.02
N TYR A 323 -8.95 -9.11 7.97
CA TYR A 323 -8.91 -8.08 9.03
C TYR A 323 -8.68 -6.68 8.47
N LEU A 324 -7.85 -6.53 7.43
CA LEU A 324 -7.65 -5.26 6.73
C LEU A 324 -8.95 -4.71 6.13
N LYS A 325 -9.84 -5.58 5.66
CA LYS A 325 -11.12 -5.21 5.02
C LYS A 325 -12.31 -5.14 5.99
N THR A 326 -12.21 -5.77 7.16
CA THR A 326 -13.35 -5.92 8.10
C THR A 326 -13.11 -5.31 9.46
N GLY A 327 -11.85 -5.04 9.82
CA GLY A 327 -11.45 -4.60 11.16
C GLY A 327 -11.75 -3.13 11.48
N GLY A 328 -12.23 -2.34 10.53
CA GLY A 328 -12.51 -0.91 10.74
C GLY A 328 -11.26 -0.09 11.02
N LEU A 329 -10.15 -0.47 10.41
CA LEU A 329 -8.84 0.12 10.68
C LEU A 329 -8.74 1.57 10.20
N THR A 330 -8.07 2.40 10.96
CA THR A 330 -7.56 3.69 10.52
C THR A 330 -6.07 3.55 10.25
N ILE A 331 -5.71 3.54 8.98
CA ILE A 331 -4.34 3.36 8.50
C ILE A 331 -3.81 4.74 8.11
N ARG A 332 -2.74 5.19 8.75
CA ARG A 332 -2.05 6.41 8.38
C ARG A 332 -0.76 6.07 7.65
N THR A 333 -0.57 6.70 6.50
CA THR A 333 0.61 6.49 5.66
C THR A 333 1.59 7.65 5.78
N SER A 334 2.80 7.46 5.23
CA SER A 334 3.83 8.50 5.13
C SER A 334 3.67 9.42 3.92
N LEU A 335 2.74 9.14 3.00
CA LEU A 335 2.49 9.95 1.81
C LEU A 335 2.23 11.41 2.20
N ASP A 336 3.00 12.31 1.63
CA ASP A 336 2.75 13.76 1.72
C ASP A 336 2.06 14.20 0.43
N PRO A 337 0.78 14.62 0.47
CA PRO A 337 0.05 15.01 -0.74
C PRO A 337 0.70 16.14 -1.52
N ARG A 338 1.43 17.04 -0.86
CA ARG A 338 2.14 18.14 -1.51
C ARG A 338 3.35 17.62 -2.30
N ILE A 339 4.17 16.73 -1.70
CA ILE A 339 5.32 16.11 -2.36
C ILE A 339 4.86 15.17 -3.48
N GLN A 340 3.81 14.40 -3.25
CA GLN A 340 3.20 13.55 -4.27
C GLN A 340 2.70 14.37 -5.46
N ALA A 341 2.03 15.51 -5.20
CA ALA A 341 1.56 16.41 -6.25
C ALA A 341 2.72 17.04 -7.04
N ALA A 342 3.83 17.40 -6.36
CA ALA A 342 5.03 17.90 -7.01
C ALA A 342 5.64 16.88 -7.97
N ALA A 343 5.76 15.61 -7.53
CA ALA A 343 6.25 14.52 -8.37
C ALA A 343 5.27 14.19 -9.53
N GLN A 344 3.96 14.23 -9.29
CA GLN A 344 2.94 14.05 -10.35
C GLN A 344 2.99 15.17 -11.38
N ALA A 345 3.18 16.44 -10.94
CA ALA A 345 3.32 17.58 -11.82
C ALA A 345 4.57 17.43 -12.73
N SER A 346 5.68 16.95 -12.15
CA SER A 346 6.89 16.67 -12.93
C SER A 346 6.65 15.60 -14.00
N ILE A 347 6.04 14.47 -13.64
CA ILE A 347 5.69 13.44 -14.62
C ILE A 347 4.80 14.01 -15.74
N LYS A 348 3.78 14.79 -15.36
CA LYS A 348 2.85 15.38 -16.33
C LYS A 348 3.53 16.39 -17.28
N GLU A 349 4.53 17.11 -16.77
CA GLU A 349 5.29 18.12 -17.53
C GLU A 349 6.27 17.48 -18.54
N HIS A 350 6.87 16.35 -18.19
CA HIS A 350 7.96 15.73 -18.93
C HIS A 350 7.63 14.38 -19.57
N ALA A 351 6.42 13.86 -19.42
CA ALA A 351 6.02 12.58 -20.00
C ALA A 351 4.52 12.52 -20.29
N LYS A 352 4.17 12.07 -21.49
CA LYS A 352 2.79 11.81 -21.91
C LYS A 352 2.42 10.35 -21.71
N VAL A 353 1.14 10.08 -21.47
CA VAL A 353 0.63 8.71 -21.35
C VAL A 353 0.86 7.91 -22.64
N SER A 354 0.84 8.58 -23.79
CA SER A 354 1.06 7.98 -25.13
C SER A 354 2.50 7.65 -25.45
N ASP A 355 3.48 8.17 -24.67
CA ASP A 355 4.90 7.95 -24.96
C ASP A 355 5.25 6.47 -24.97
N THR A 356 6.22 6.09 -25.78
CA THR A 356 6.75 4.73 -25.81
C THR A 356 7.74 4.48 -24.68
N ALA A 357 8.43 5.53 -24.21
CA ALA A 357 9.18 5.45 -22.96
C ALA A 357 8.27 5.55 -21.73
N ILE A 358 8.74 4.99 -20.62
CA ILE A 358 8.14 5.14 -19.30
C ILE A 358 9.02 6.01 -18.41
N ALA A 359 8.40 6.70 -17.45
CA ALA A 359 9.10 7.45 -16.42
C ALA A 359 8.53 7.09 -15.04
N ALA A 360 9.40 7.03 -14.02
CA ALA A 360 9.01 6.82 -12.64
C ALA A 360 9.89 7.60 -11.66
N ILE A 361 9.31 8.05 -10.55
CA ILE A 361 10.01 8.78 -9.49
C ILE A 361 9.50 8.31 -8.13
N THR A 362 10.44 8.04 -7.21
CA THR A 362 10.13 7.89 -5.78
C THR A 362 10.86 8.97 -4.97
N VAL A 363 10.17 9.50 -3.95
CA VAL A 363 10.73 10.52 -3.03
C VAL A 363 10.73 9.96 -1.61
N VAL A 364 11.88 10.01 -0.94
CA VAL A 364 12.12 9.48 0.40
C VAL A 364 12.69 10.58 1.31
N GLU A 365 12.27 10.60 2.57
CA GLU A 365 12.80 11.52 3.59
C GLU A 365 14.05 10.93 4.25
N PRO A 366 15.20 11.61 4.18
CA PRO A 366 16.45 11.18 4.81
C PRO A 366 16.33 11.00 6.32
N GLY A 367 16.96 9.93 6.84
CA GLY A 367 17.03 9.64 8.27
C GLY A 367 15.76 9.10 8.92
N SER A 368 14.67 9.00 8.15
CA SER A 368 13.40 8.40 8.58
C SER A 368 12.99 7.21 7.71
N GLY A 369 13.42 7.14 6.44
CA GLY A 369 12.98 6.13 5.46
C GLY A 369 11.52 6.30 5.01
N LEU A 370 10.86 7.42 5.38
CA LEU A 370 9.47 7.66 5.02
C LEU A 370 9.33 7.95 3.51
N VAL A 371 8.55 7.13 2.81
CA VAL A 371 8.24 7.31 1.40
C VAL A 371 7.18 8.39 1.28
N LYS A 372 7.57 9.58 0.84
CA LYS A 372 6.71 10.77 0.76
C LYS A 372 5.92 10.86 -0.53
N GLY A 373 6.42 10.24 -1.62
CA GLY A 373 5.76 10.23 -2.92
C GLY A 373 6.27 9.09 -3.80
N MET A 374 5.38 8.60 -4.68
CA MET A 374 5.65 7.53 -5.62
C MET A 374 4.76 7.73 -6.85
N VAL A 375 5.37 7.96 -8.01
CA VAL A 375 4.67 8.31 -9.24
C VAL A 375 5.28 7.62 -10.45
N GLN A 376 4.49 7.51 -11.51
CA GLN A 376 4.94 7.01 -12.82
C GLN A 376 4.08 7.56 -13.96
N SER A 377 4.60 7.49 -15.20
CA SER A 377 3.96 8.08 -16.39
C SER A 377 2.76 7.30 -16.91
N LYS A 378 2.70 5.98 -16.68
CA LYS A 378 1.57 5.15 -17.12
C LYS A 378 0.50 5.08 -16.03
N PRO A 379 -0.77 5.44 -16.33
CA PRO A 379 -1.87 5.36 -15.38
C PRO A 379 -2.16 3.93 -14.94
N TYR A 380 -2.75 3.79 -13.75
CA TYR A 380 -3.19 2.51 -13.20
C TYR A 380 -4.45 2.00 -13.90
N GLY A 381 -4.45 0.73 -14.30
CA GLY A 381 -5.66 0.07 -14.80
C GLY A 381 -5.48 -0.68 -16.12
N LYS A 382 -6.62 -1.07 -16.70
CA LYS A 382 -6.74 -1.83 -17.94
C LYS A 382 -7.15 -0.88 -19.08
N GLY A 383 -6.22 -0.18 -19.65
CA GLY A 383 -6.48 0.71 -20.78
C GLY A 383 -5.31 0.73 -21.76
N ARG A 384 -5.51 1.31 -22.94
CA ARG A 384 -4.37 1.57 -23.82
C ARG A 384 -3.38 2.46 -23.07
N ASN A 385 -2.12 2.07 -23.02
CA ASN A 385 -1.04 2.76 -22.28
C ASN A 385 -1.25 2.85 -20.76
N HIS A 386 -2.12 2.02 -20.16
CA HIS A 386 -2.27 1.85 -18.72
C HIS A 386 -1.49 0.60 -18.26
N THR A 387 -1.21 0.52 -16.97
CA THR A 387 -0.54 -0.65 -16.39
C THR A 387 -0.98 -0.91 -14.96
N TYR A 388 -0.96 -2.18 -14.55
CA TYR A 388 -1.02 -2.57 -13.14
C TYR A 388 0.37 -2.70 -12.51
N TYR A 389 1.45 -2.60 -13.31
CA TYR A 389 2.81 -2.70 -12.80
C TYR A 389 3.24 -1.39 -12.14
N ASN A 390 3.68 -1.50 -10.89
CA ASN A 390 4.34 -0.41 -10.17
C ASN A 390 5.84 -0.42 -10.53
N LEU A 391 6.27 0.56 -11.29
CA LEU A 391 7.65 0.72 -11.77
C LEU A 391 8.64 1.08 -10.66
N ASN A 392 8.12 1.49 -9.50
CA ASN A 392 8.91 1.99 -8.40
C ASN A 392 9.36 0.90 -7.41
N VAL A 393 8.81 -0.32 -7.50
CA VAL A 393 9.01 -1.36 -6.49
C VAL A 393 9.46 -2.69 -7.08
N GLU A 394 10.05 -3.53 -6.24
CA GLU A 394 10.60 -4.84 -6.57
C GLU A 394 9.53 -5.87 -6.96
N LYS A 395 9.95 -6.87 -7.73
CA LYS A 395 9.07 -7.93 -8.26
C LYS A 395 8.42 -8.81 -7.20
N SER A 396 8.98 -8.85 -6.01
CA SER A 396 8.42 -9.61 -4.87
C SER A 396 7.07 -9.09 -4.38
N TYR A 397 6.74 -7.81 -4.65
CA TYR A 397 5.44 -7.26 -4.32
C TYR A 397 4.43 -7.48 -5.44
N PRO A 398 3.14 -7.72 -5.11
CA PRO A 398 2.08 -7.83 -6.12
C PRO A 398 2.07 -6.60 -7.03
N GLY A 399 2.17 -6.82 -8.33
CA GLY A 399 2.26 -5.75 -9.32
C GLY A 399 3.61 -5.04 -9.41
N GLY A 400 4.64 -5.46 -8.65
CA GLY A 400 5.98 -4.89 -8.75
C GLY A 400 6.64 -5.23 -10.09
N TYR A 401 7.29 -4.24 -10.70
CA TYR A 401 7.93 -4.41 -12.02
C TYR A 401 9.29 -5.11 -11.95
N GLY A 402 10.07 -4.87 -10.90
CA GLY A 402 11.38 -5.49 -10.70
C GLY A 402 12.57 -4.63 -11.12
N GLY A 403 12.35 -3.33 -11.34
CA GLY A 403 13.42 -2.34 -11.50
C GLY A 403 14.11 -2.36 -12.86
N PHE A 404 15.19 -1.57 -12.94
CA PHE A 404 15.99 -1.32 -14.14
C PHE A 404 17.47 -1.29 -13.76
N GLN A 405 18.37 -1.53 -14.71
CA GLN A 405 19.80 -1.35 -14.48
C GLN A 405 20.10 0.11 -14.12
N ASN A 406 20.89 0.34 -13.08
CA ASN A 406 21.04 1.67 -12.49
C ASN A 406 22.21 2.49 -13.04
N GLY A 407 23.05 1.90 -13.90
CA GLY A 407 24.13 2.61 -14.53
C GLY A 407 25.11 3.26 -13.55
N SER A 408 25.69 4.35 -13.94
CA SER A 408 26.70 5.08 -13.16
C SER A 408 26.23 5.60 -11.80
N THR A 409 24.97 5.46 -11.40
CA THR A 409 24.55 5.76 -10.02
C THR A 409 25.23 4.81 -9.03
N MET A 410 25.67 3.62 -9.47
CA MET A 410 26.41 2.66 -8.64
C MET A 410 27.78 3.20 -8.17
N LYS A 411 28.36 4.17 -8.86
CA LYS A 411 29.65 4.78 -8.51
C LYS A 411 29.65 5.44 -7.13
N ALA A 412 28.50 5.89 -6.62
CA ALA A 412 28.34 6.44 -5.27
C ALA A 412 28.76 5.42 -4.19
N PHE A 413 28.45 4.14 -4.40
CA PHE A 413 28.81 3.06 -3.47
C PHE A 413 30.30 2.72 -3.56
N THR A 414 30.91 2.82 -4.73
CA THR A 414 32.36 2.69 -4.92
C THR A 414 33.12 3.83 -4.22
N ILE A 415 32.60 5.07 -4.30
CA ILE A 415 33.12 6.22 -3.53
C ILE A 415 33.05 5.94 -2.03
N ALA A 416 31.92 5.48 -1.53
CA ALA A 416 31.73 5.16 -0.12
C ALA A 416 32.74 4.07 0.34
N ALA A 417 32.95 3.01 -0.45
CA ALA A 417 33.92 1.97 -0.18
C ALA A 417 35.37 2.49 -0.13
N ALA A 418 35.72 3.38 -1.06
CA ALA A 418 37.05 4.00 -1.12
C ALA A 418 37.31 4.86 0.13
N ILE A 419 36.39 5.74 0.49
CA ILE A 419 36.47 6.60 1.67
C ILE A 419 36.52 5.77 2.96
N GLN A 420 35.71 4.73 3.06
CA GLN A 420 35.69 3.83 4.22
C GLN A 420 37.02 3.09 4.41
N GLN A 421 37.73 2.84 3.31
CA GLN A 421 39.09 2.24 3.34
C GLN A 421 40.20 3.29 3.52
N GLY A 422 39.88 4.55 3.78
CA GLY A 422 40.81 5.62 4.08
C GLY A 422 41.39 6.34 2.84
N LEU A 423 40.85 6.08 1.64
CA LEU A 423 41.26 6.83 0.44
C LEU A 423 40.65 8.24 0.49
N PRO A 424 41.49 9.30 0.39
CA PRO A 424 40.99 10.68 0.43
C PRO A 424 40.31 11.10 -0.89
N LEU A 425 39.58 12.20 -0.86
CA LEU A 425 38.92 12.75 -2.05
C LEU A 425 39.93 13.21 -3.12
N THR A 426 41.15 13.51 -2.71
CA THR A 426 42.29 13.88 -3.59
C THR A 426 43.00 12.69 -4.22
N TYR A 427 42.59 11.45 -3.91
CA TYR A 427 43.19 10.24 -4.47
C TYR A 427 43.12 10.22 -5.98
N ARG A 428 44.29 10.20 -6.63
CA ARG A 428 44.42 10.29 -8.10
C ARG A 428 44.61 8.93 -8.74
N ILE A 429 43.97 8.75 -9.88
CA ILE A 429 44.17 7.60 -10.78
C ILE A 429 44.33 8.11 -12.20
N ASN A 430 45.37 7.64 -12.87
CA ASN A 430 45.48 7.85 -14.33
C ASN A 430 44.37 7.06 -15.04
N SER A 431 43.49 7.78 -15.66
CA SER A 431 42.22 7.29 -16.23
C SER A 431 42.21 7.54 -17.76
N PRO A 432 42.86 6.66 -18.57
CA PRO A 432 42.91 6.81 -20.01
C PRO A 432 41.51 6.73 -20.63
N ALA A 433 41.36 7.20 -21.87
CA ALA A 433 40.10 7.16 -22.60
C ALA A 433 39.55 5.74 -22.76
N GLN A 434 40.42 4.77 -22.89
CA GLN A 434 40.14 3.35 -22.90
C GLN A 434 41.19 2.61 -22.07
N ILE A 435 40.80 1.57 -21.34
CA ILE A 435 41.70 0.73 -20.56
C ILE A 435 41.46 -0.75 -20.86
N ASP A 436 42.54 -1.53 -20.94
CA ASP A 436 42.43 -2.97 -21.05
C ASP A 436 42.44 -3.62 -19.60
N LEU A 437 41.31 -4.14 -19.21
CA LEU A 437 41.10 -4.87 -17.93
C LEU A 437 40.91 -6.38 -18.17
N SER A 438 41.16 -6.83 -19.41
CA SER A 438 41.01 -8.26 -19.78
C SER A 438 41.86 -9.14 -18.90
N GLY A 439 41.24 -10.16 -18.32
CA GLY A 439 41.87 -11.12 -17.40
C GLY A 439 42.29 -10.57 -16.03
N ARG A 440 42.13 -9.27 -15.76
CA ARG A 440 42.46 -8.68 -14.43
C ARG A 440 41.47 -9.20 -13.36
N ARG A 441 42.02 -9.52 -12.20
CA ARG A 441 41.25 -10.04 -11.09
C ARG A 441 40.65 -8.90 -10.25
N PHE A 442 39.36 -9.06 -9.90
CA PHE A 442 38.62 -8.20 -8.97
C PHE A 442 38.19 -9.05 -7.76
N LYS A 443 38.52 -8.61 -6.54
CA LYS A 443 38.20 -9.32 -5.29
C LYS A 443 36.69 -9.29 -5.05
N THR A 444 36.10 -10.47 -4.86
CA THR A 444 34.69 -10.68 -4.47
C THR A 444 34.59 -11.22 -3.06
N CYS A 445 33.38 -11.33 -2.48
CA CYS A 445 33.16 -11.91 -1.15
C CYS A 445 33.50 -13.41 -1.09
N SER A 446 33.40 -14.12 -2.23
CA SER A 446 33.68 -15.55 -2.34
C SER A 446 35.03 -15.88 -3.03
N GLY A 447 35.86 -14.86 -3.28
CA GLY A 447 37.14 -15.06 -3.97
C GLY A 447 37.50 -13.95 -4.94
N SER A 448 37.51 -14.21 -6.23
CA SER A 448 37.75 -13.19 -7.28
C SER A 448 37.03 -13.51 -8.55
N THR A 449 36.68 -12.49 -9.30
CA THR A 449 36.13 -12.57 -10.66
C THR A 449 37.04 -11.89 -11.67
N ARG A 450 36.92 -12.26 -12.94
CA ARG A 450 37.61 -11.63 -14.07
C ARG A 450 36.77 -11.75 -15.33
N ASP A 451 36.96 -10.83 -16.26
CA ASP A 451 36.41 -10.89 -17.61
C ASP A 451 37.58 -11.06 -18.59
N PRO A 452 37.57 -12.06 -19.47
CA PRO A 452 38.68 -12.31 -20.40
C PRO A 452 38.82 -11.23 -21.47
N ASN A 453 37.77 -10.46 -21.79
CA ASN A 453 37.72 -9.51 -22.92
C ASN A 453 37.08 -8.19 -22.51
N TYR A 454 37.58 -7.52 -21.45
CA TYR A 454 36.98 -6.31 -20.90
C TYR A 454 37.83 -5.06 -21.22
N ARG A 455 37.35 -4.25 -22.17
CA ARG A 455 38.02 -3.04 -22.65
C ARG A 455 37.10 -1.82 -22.58
N PRO A 456 36.72 -1.38 -21.37
CA PRO A 456 35.81 -0.23 -21.20
C PRO A 456 36.46 1.07 -21.64
N ARG A 457 35.60 2.01 -22.07
CA ARG A 457 35.97 3.37 -22.48
C ARG A 457 35.21 4.42 -21.69
N ASN A 458 35.77 5.63 -21.66
CA ASN A 458 35.07 6.82 -21.16
C ASN A 458 34.21 7.41 -22.30
N SER A 459 33.04 7.92 -21.92
CA SER A 459 32.25 8.83 -22.76
C SER A 459 32.47 10.31 -22.42
N THR A 460 33.35 10.58 -21.45
CA THR A 460 33.59 11.89 -20.86
C THR A 460 35.08 12.14 -20.69
N ARG A 461 35.48 12.90 -19.66
CA ARG A 461 36.85 13.30 -19.36
C ARG A 461 37.77 12.11 -19.07
N SER A 462 39.00 12.18 -19.54
CA SER A 462 40.14 11.27 -19.28
C SER A 462 41.30 12.04 -18.66
N GLY A 463 42.32 11.35 -18.14
CA GLY A 463 43.52 11.93 -17.57
C GLY A 463 43.83 11.49 -16.14
N ASN A 464 44.76 12.15 -15.46
CA ASN A 464 45.10 11.92 -14.07
C ASN A 464 44.10 12.66 -13.16
N LEU A 465 43.05 11.97 -12.72
CA LEU A 465 41.89 12.56 -12.07
C LEU A 465 41.83 12.23 -10.56
N THR A 466 41.41 13.20 -9.76
CA THR A 466 40.97 12.97 -8.36
C THR A 466 39.62 12.29 -8.34
N MET A 467 39.21 11.78 -7.16
CA MET A 467 37.88 11.18 -6.96
C MET A 467 36.76 12.17 -7.28
N ILE A 468 36.92 13.45 -6.90
CA ILE A 468 35.95 14.53 -7.20
C ILE A 468 35.87 14.77 -8.71
N GLU A 469 36.98 14.96 -9.39
CA GLU A 469 37.02 15.22 -10.84
C GLU A 469 36.42 14.06 -11.64
N ALA A 470 36.76 12.83 -11.24
CA ALA A 470 36.24 11.63 -11.89
C ALA A 470 34.73 11.45 -11.65
N ALA A 471 34.22 11.77 -10.44
CA ALA A 471 32.79 11.74 -10.14
C ALA A 471 32.03 12.82 -10.91
N LYS A 472 32.58 14.06 -10.96
CA LYS A 472 32.03 15.21 -11.67
C LYS A 472 31.83 14.90 -13.16
N ALA A 473 32.83 14.21 -13.77
CA ALA A 473 32.78 13.76 -15.16
C ALA A 473 32.17 12.35 -15.36
N SER A 474 31.88 11.62 -14.28
CA SER A 474 31.42 10.24 -14.35
C SER A 474 32.37 9.28 -15.10
N THR A 475 33.67 9.43 -14.95
CA THR A 475 34.73 8.73 -15.69
C THR A 475 34.77 7.23 -15.42
N ASN A 476 34.45 6.38 -16.39
CA ASN A 476 34.33 4.91 -16.21
C ASN A 476 35.67 4.27 -15.81
N THR A 477 36.76 4.62 -16.52
CA THR A 477 38.07 4.00 -16.30
C THR A 477 38.70 4.35 -14.95
N TYR A 478 38.33 5.49 -14.36
CA TYR A 478 38.65 5.80 -12.96
C TYR A 478 37.96 4.82 -12.00
N PHE A 479 36.61 4.71 -12.10
CA PHE A 479 35.82 3.94 -11.14
C PHE A 479 36.04 2.43 -11.25
N LEU A 480 36.37 1.92 -12.44
CA LEU A 480 36.75 0.52 -12.61
C LEU A 480 38.07 0.21 -11.92
N GLN A 481 39.07 1.08 -12.05
CA GLN A 481 40.35 0.93 -11.33
C GLN A 481 40.15 1.11 -9.82
N LEU A 482 39.30 2.05 -9.41
CA LEU A 482 38.95 2.23 -8.00
C LEU A 482 38.23 1.01 -7.44
N SER A 483 37.30 0.40 -8.19
CA SER A 483 36.59 -0.81 -7.76
C SER A 483 37.49 -2.04 -7.69
N GLN A 484 38.51 -2.13 -8.55
CA GLN A 484 39.56 -3.17 -8.46
C GLN A 484 40.34 -3.02 -7.16
N ARG A 485 40.71 -1.78 -6.79
CA ARG A 485 41.45 -1.47 -5.56
C ARG A 485 40.63 -1.75 -4.29
N THR A 486 39.39 -1.27 -4.23
CA THR A 486 38.52 -1.41 -3.05
C THR A 486 37.96 -2.81 -2.91
N GLY A 487 37.86 -3.57 -3.99
CA GLY A 487 37.20 -4.85 -4.09
C GLY A 487 35.69 -4.73 -4.25
N LEU A 488 35.12 -5.60 -5.06
CA LEU A 488 33.68 -5.65 -5.33
C LEU A 488 32.88 -6.05 -4.08
N CYS A 489 33.46 -6.89 -3.19
CA CYS A 489 32.81 -7.27 -1.95
C CYS A 489 32.50 -6.06 -1.06
N SER A 490 33.44 -5.12 -0.89
CA SER A 490 33.22 -3.90 -0.10
C SER A 490 32.08 -3.06 -0.68
N ILE A 491 32.05 -2.93 -2.01
CA ILE A 491 31.01 -2.17 -2.73
C ILE A 491 29.63 -2.84 -2.57
N ALA A 492 29.57 -4.17 -2.78
CA ALA A 492 28.35 -4.97 -2.64
C ALA A 492 27.81 -4.93 -1.21
N THR A 493 28.69 -5.04 -0.20
CA THR A 493 28.32 -4.98 1.21
C THR A 493 27.72 -3.61 1.58
N ILE A 494 28.35 -2.52 1.12
CA ILE A 494 27.82 -1.18 1.33
C ILE A 494 26.45 -1.05 0.63
N ALA A 495 26.33 -1.45 -0.63
CA ALA A 495 25.08 -1.42 -1.38
C ALA A 495 23.97 -2.18 -0.64
N ALA A 496 24.23 -3.41 -0.19
CA ALA A 496 23.29 -4.23 0.56
C ALA A 496 22.88 -3.58 1.90
N ASN A 497 23.84 -2.99 2.64
CA ASN A 497 23.55 -2.28 3.88
C ASN A 497 22.67 -1.05 3.68
N LEU A 498 22.70 -0.43 2.50
CA LEU A 498 21.86 0.67 2.09
C LEU A 498 20.56 0.20 1.40
N GLY A 499 20.25 -1.10 1.45
CA GLY A 499 19.01 -1.66 0.90
C GLY A 499 19.02 -1.86 -0.62
N MET A 500 20.20 -1.91 -1.24
CA MET A 500 20.36 -2.17 -2.67
C MET A 500 20.64 -3.68 -2.89
N TYR A 501 19.71 -4.32 -3.55
CA TYR A 501 19.78 -5.72 -3.99
C TYR A 501 19.12 -5.86 -5.37
N ASN A 502 19.23 -7.03 -5.99
CA ASN A 502 18.59 -7.28 -7.28
C ASN A 502 17.07 -7.28 -7.11
N ALA A 503 16.39 -6.31 -7.70
CA ALA A 503 14.95 -6.11 -7.55
C ALA A 503 14.09 -7.22 -8.19
N GLN A 504 14.68 -8.05 -9.04
CA GLN A 504 13.98 -9.17 -9.69
C GLN A 504 14.06 -10.46 -8.86
N THR A 505 15.24 -10.73 -8.26
CA THR A 505 15.52 -12.00 -7.55
C THR A 505 15.56 -11.86 -6.03
N GLN A 506 15.67 -10.64 -5.50
CA GLN A 506 15.89 -10.33 -4.08
C GLN A 506 17.26 -10.77 -3.54
N GLU A 507 18.16 -11.24 -4.40
CA GLU A 507 19.52 -11.62 -4.07
C GLU A 507 20.45 -10.39 -4.02
N PRO A 508 21.62 -10.48 -3.35
CA PRO A 508 22.64 -9.44 -3.43
C PRO A 508 23.02 -9.12 -4.88
N LEU A 509 23.45 -7.88 -5.12
CA LEU A 509 23.90 -7.47 -6.46
C LEU A 509 25.13 -8.29 -6.90
N ASP A 510 25.15 -8.72 -8.17
CA ASP A 510 26.20 -9.53 -8.76
C ASP A 510 27.56 -8.80 -8.71
N GLN A 511 28.57 -9.52 -8.21
CA GLN A 511 29.94 -9.02 -8.09
C GLN A 511 30.75 -9.33 -9.36
N VAL A 512 30.35 -8.67 -10.45
CA VAL A 512 31.01 -8.75 -11.76
C VAL A 512 31.95 -7.55 -11.98
N VAL A 513 32.90 -7.65 -12.91
CA VAL A 513 33.88 -6.59 -13.19
C VAL A 513 33.21 -5.23 -13.48
N SER A 514 32.08 -5.24 -14.18
CA SER A 514 31.28 -4.06 -14.53
C SER A 514 30.34 -3.57 -13.42
N MET A 515 30.33 -4.17 -12.24
CA MET A 515 29.42 -3.85 -11.14
C MET A 515 29.33 -2.34 -10.85
N THR A 516 30.49 -1.65 -10.79
CA THR A 516 30.54 -0.19 -10.52
C THR A 516 29.89 0.67 -11.61
N LEU A 517 29.63 0.10 -12.80
CA LEU A 517 28.91 0.74 -13.89
C LEU A 517 27.40 0.46 -13.84
N GLY A 518 26.91 -0.29 -12.83
CA GLY A 518 25.50 -0.44 -12.50
C GLY A 518 24.71 -1.37 -13.40
N VAL A 519 25.20 -2.59 -13.58
CA VAL A 519 24.51 -3.66 -14.33
C VAL A 519 23.39 -4.37 -13.55
N GLY A 520 23.28 -4.11 -12.25
CA GLY A 520 22.24 -4.68 -11.40
C GLY A 520 20.89 -3.99 -11.56
N TYR A 521 19.80 -4.76 -11.49
CA TYR A 521 18.43 -4.24 -11.53
C TYR A 521 18.03 -3.69 -10.16
N VAL A 522 17.69 -2.40 -10.11
CA VAL A 522 17.23 -1.72 -8.89
C VAL A 522 15.99 -0.88 -9.17
N THR A 523 15.24 -0.55 -8.12
CA THR A 523 14.02 0.26 -8.26
C THR A 523 14.26 1.72 -7.89
N PRO A 524 13.41 2.65 -8.35
CA PRO A 524 13.44 4.03 -7.87
C PRO A 524 13.36 4.14 -6.35
N LEU A 525 12.58 3.29 -5.67
CA LEU A 525 12.48 3.27 -4.23
C LEU A 525 13.80 2.87 -3.55
N MET A 526 14.42 1.78 -4.00
CA MET A 526 15.72 1.33 -3.46
C MET A 526 16.78 2.41 -3.62
N LEU A 527 16.91 2.97 -4.82
CA LEU A 527 17.93 3.96 -5.11
C LEU A 527 17.70 5.27 -4.36
N SER A 528 16.44 5.75 -4.29
CA SER A 528 16.08 6.94 -3.48
C SER A 528 16.44 6.76 -2.01
N ASN A 529 16.13 5.58 -1.44
CA ASN A 529 16.39 5.30 -0.04
C ASN A 529 17.90 5.14 0.26
N ALA A 530 18.66 4.55 -0.67
CA ALA A 530 20.11 4.45 -0.54
C ALA A 530 20.77 5.85 -0.56
N TYR A 531 20.31 6.73 -1.44
CA TYR A 531 20.80 8.11 -1.51
C TYR A 531 20.30 8.96 -0.32
N ALA A 532 19.09 8.70 0.19
CA ALA A 532 18.61 9.26 1.45
C ALA A 532 19.51 8.89 2.64
N THR A 533 20.12 7.70 2.61
CA THR A 533 21.08 7.27 3.64
C THR A 533 22.37 8.10 3.62
N PHE A 534 22.88 8.46 2.44
CA PHE A 534 24.02 9.40 2.35
C PHE A 534 23.63 10.79 2.89
N ALA A 535 22.47 11.31 2.50
CA ALA A 535 21.94 12.58 3.01
C ALA A 535 21.78 12.58 4.53
N ALA A 536 21.41 11.43 5.12
CA ALA A 536 21.24 11.21 6.54
C ALA A 536 22.54 10.84 7.28
N ARG A 537 23.69 11.17 6.70
CA ARG A 537 25.00 10.90 7.30
C ARG A 537 25.24 9.44 7.66
N GLY A 538 24.78 8.54 6.76
CA GLY A 538 24.96 7.10 6.88
C GLY A 538 23.94 6.36 7.77
N LYS A 539 22.89 7.04 8.22
CA LYS A 539 21.78 6.42 8.95
C LYS A 539 20.77 5.84 7.92
N TYR A 540 20.80 4.54 7.76
CA TYR A 540 19.80 3.81 6.98
C TYR A 540 18.54 3.58 7.78
N CYS A 541 17.40 3.86 7.20
CA CYS A 541 16.10 3.47 7.72
C CYS A 541 15.35 2.66 6.64
N ARG A 542 14.60 1.64 7.05
CA ARG A 542 13.82 0.83 6.10
C ARG A 542 12.76 1.69 5.42
N PRO A 543 12.57 1.56 4.09
CA PRO A 543 11.48 2.26 3.40
C PRO A 543 10.13 1.97 4.06
N THR A 544 9.46 3.01 4.51
CA THR A 544 8.23 2.91 5.28
C THR A 544 7.12 3.73 4.63
N VAL A 545 5.99 3.08 4.34
CA VAL A 545 4.79 3.70 3.76
C VAL A 545 3.62 3.75 4.73
N VAL A 546 3.62 2.93 5.80
CA VAL A 546 2.60 2.93 6.86
C VAL A 546 3.24 3.38 8.15
N THR A 547 2.72 4.46 8.73
CA THR A 547 3.27 5.08 9.96
C THR A 547 2.52 4.65 11.20
N SER A 548 1.22 4.41 11.10
CA SER A 548 0.42 3.88 12.21
C SER A 548 -0.84 3.18 11.70
N VAL A 549 -1.31 2.24 12.50
CA VAL A 549 -2.60 1.57 12.33
C VAL A 549 -3.34 1.61 13.66
N GLN A 550 -4.60 1.96 13.64
CA GLN A 550 -5.51 1.92 14.80
C GLN A 550 -6.72 1.06 14.44
N ASP A 551 -7.19 0.28 15.41
CA ASP A 551 -8.44 -0.45 15.26
C ASP A 551 -9.66 0.49 15.37
N LYS A 552 -10.86 -0.07 15.26
CA LYS A 552 -12.14 0.67 15.35
C LYS A 552 -12.37 1.37 16.69
N SER A 553 -11.68 0.96 17.76
CA SER A 553 -11.74 1.58 19.09
C SER A 553 -10.68 2.66 19.29
N GLY A 554 -9.82 2.88 18.30
CA GLY A 554 -8.68 3.80 18.37
C GLY A 554 -7.43 3.20 19.02
N LYS A 555 -7.46 1.91 19.39
CA LYS A 555 -6.31 1.21 19.98
C LYS A 555 -5.23 0.98 18.90
N PRO A 556 -3.96 1.26 19.19
CA PRO A 556 -2.87 1.01 18.26
C PRO A 556 -2.74 -0.48 17.92
N VAL A 557 -2.64 -0.79 16.63
CA VAL A 557 -2.21 -2.09 16.13
C VAL A 557 -0.72 -2.00 15.84
N GLN A 558 0.05 -2.99 16.31
CA GLN A 558 1.49 -2.98 16.14
C GLN A 558 1.85 -2.97 14.65
N THR A 559 2.72 -2.03 14.27
CA THR A 559 3.31 -1.95 12.93
C THR A 559 4.80 -2.28 13.01
N PRO A 560 5.39 -2.86 11.94
CA PRO A 560 6.84 -3.03 11.89
C PRO A 560 7.53 -1.68 12.08
N GLY A 561 8.48 -1.60 13.02
CA GLY A 561 9.24 -0.38 13.24
C GLY A 561 10.02 0.06 12.00
N ILE A 562 10.36 1.34 11.92
CA ILE A 562 11.14 1.94 10.81
C ILE A 562 12.53 1.27 10.69
N GLY A 563 13.06 0.67 11.78
CA GLY A 563 14.28 -0.14 11.76
C GLY A 563 15.52 0.64 11.31
N CYS A 564 15.74 1.83 11.88
CA CYS A 564 16.89 2.66 11.56
C CYS A 564 18.17 2.11 12.20
N ARG A 565 19.29 2.15 11.46
CA ARG A 565 20.62 1.74 11.93
C ARG A 565 21.70 2.59 11.27
N GLN A 566 22.81 2.82 11.95
CA GLN A 566 23.99 3.45 11.36
C GLN A 566 24.74 2.40 10.54
N VAL A 567 24.84 2.60 9.23
CA VAL A 567 25.46 1.64 8.28
C VAL A 567 26.75 2.18 7.67
N LEU A 568 26.93 3.48 7.63
CA LEU A 568 28.18 4.16 7.30
C LEU A 568 28.51 5.14 8.42
N THR A 569 29.79 5.39 8.68
CA THR A 569 30.15 6.47 9.61
C THR A 569 29.71 7.82 9.03
N PRO A 570 29.34 8.78 9.88
CA PRO A 570 29.00 10.14 9.40
C PRO A 570 30.09 10.74 8.52
N ALA A 571 31.33 10.54 8.85
CA ALA A 571 32.48 11.04 8.08
C ALA A 571 32.53 10.48 6.65
N VAL A 572 32.26 9.16 6.49
CA VAL A 572 32.19 8.54 5.14
C VAL A 572 31.06 9.14 4.33
N ALA A 573 29.89 9.28 4.92
CA ALA A 573 28.72 9.86 4.25
C ALA A 573 28.93 11.34 3.88
N ASP A 574 29.55 12.14 4.77
CA ASP A 574 29.89 13.55 4.50
C ASP A 574 30.88 13.66 3.33
N GLY A 575 31.85 12.73 3.23
CA GLY A 575 32.75 12.62 2.08
C GLY A 575 32.02 12.29 0.79
N VAL A 576 31.08 11.32 0.82
CA VAL A 576 30.22 10.99 -0.34
C VAL A 576 29.38 12.21 -0.75
N ASN A 577 28.76 12.91 0.22
CA ASN A 577 27.98 14.12 -0.04
C ASN A 577 28.83 15.19 -0.75
N ARG A 578 30.07 15.42 -0.30
CA ARG A 578 30.98 16.39 -0.96
C ARG A 578 31.29 16.00 -2.41
N VAL A 579 31.58 14.72 -2.66
CA VAL A 579 31.89 14.24 -4.03
C VAL A 579 30.64 14.36 -4.93
N LEU A 580 29.46 13.98 -4.44
CA LEU A 580 28.23 14.05 -5.23
C LEU A 580 27.70 15.48 -5.37
N SER A 581 28.01 16.39 -4.44
CA SER A 581 27.74 17.84 -4.62
C SER A 581 28.56 18.42 -5.75
N ALA A 582 29.82 17.99 -5.94
CA ALA A 582 30.63 18.43 -7.07
C ALA A 582 30.03 18.06 -8.44
N VAL A 583 29.25 16.98 -8.51
CA VAL A 583 28.51 16.62 -9.74
C VAL A 583 27.48 17.68 -10.12
N MET A 584 26.96 18.44 -9.12
CA MET A 584 25.99 19.52 -9.30
C MET A 584 26.63 20.87 -9.60
N GLU A 585 27.96 21.00 -9.48
CA GLU A 585 28.70 22.22 -9.79
C GLU A 585 28.79 22.46 -11.30
N PRO A 586 29.06 23.69 -11.76
CA PRO A 586 29.30 23.97 -13.18
C PRO A 586 30.35 23.03 -13.79
N GLY A 587 30.07 22.51 -14.98
CA GLY A 587 30.89 21.49 -15.65
C GLY A 587 30.75 20.07 -15.12
N GLY A 588 29.94 19.83 -14.10
CA GLY A 588 29.53 18.48 -13.68
C GLY A 588 28.37 17.94 -14.51
N THR A 589 28.26 16.59 -14.55
CA THR A 589 27.20 15.93 -15.32
C THR A 589 25.78 16.26 -14.84
N GLY A 590 25.61 16.76 -13.59
CA GLY A 590 24.36 17.26 -13.03
C GLY A 590 24.28 18.78 -12.94
N GLY A 591 25.30 19.54 -13.40
CA GLY A 591 25.44 20.98 -13.15
C GLY A 591 24.26 21.82 -13.67
N ARG A 592 23.64 21.42 -14.78
CA ARG A 592 22.46 22.08 -15.35
C ARG A 592 21.16 21.83 -14.54
N LEU A 593 21.18 20.88 -13.63
CA LEU A 593 20.04 20.51 -12.78
C LEU A 593 20.08 21.22 -11.43
N ASN A 594 21.02 22.12 -11.21
CA ASN A 594 21.11 22.94 -10.01
C ASN A 594 19.92 23.94 -9.99
N PHE A 595 19.34 24.14 -8.82
CA PHE A 595 18.23 25.08 -8.60
C PHE A 595 18.27 25.68 -7.21
N GLY A 596 17.85 26.94 -7.11
CA GLY A 596 17.75 27.66 -5.86
C GLY A 596 19.05 27.71 -5.03
N ASN A 597 18.90 27.90 -3.71
CA ASN A 597 20.02 27.97 -2.76
C ASN A 597 20.19 26.68 -1.96
N TRP A 598 19.70 25.54 -2.46
CA TRP A 598 19.78 24.25 -1.79
C TRP A 598 21.17 23.63 -1.93
N ASP A 599 21.61 22.94 -0.87
CA ASP A 599 22.74 22.03 -0.99
C ASP A 599 22.24 20.79 -1.73
N LEU A 600 22.70 20.64 -2.96
CA LEU A 600 22.33 19.55 -3.86
C LEU A 600 23.49 18.57 -4.01
N ALA A 601 23.18 17.29 -4.01
CA ALA A 601 24.10 16.22 -4.37
C ALA A 601 23.38 15.23 -5.28
N GLY A 602 24.07 14.64 -6.25
CA GLY A 602 23.42 13.72 -7.17
C GLY A 602 24.37 12.97 -8.08
N LYS A 603 23.82 12.05 -8.83
CA LYS A 603 24.54 11.24 -9.80
C LYS A 603 23.65 10.86 -10.97
N THR A 604 24.15 11.09 -12.17
CA THR A 604 23.57 10.56 -13.41
C THR A 604 23.82 9.08 -13.54
N GLY A 605 22.83 8.34 -14.05
CA GLY A 605 22.95 6.96 -14.49
C GLY A 605 22.64 6.88 -15.99
N THR A 606 23.54 6.28 -16.75
CA THR A 606 23.32 5.89 -18.13
C THR A 606 23.93 4.51 -18.25
N ILE A 607 23.17 3.55 -18.71
CA ILE A 607 23.67 2.19 -18.94
C ILE A 607 24.23 2.09 -20.36
N GLN A 608 25.03 1.04 -20.57
CA GLN A 608 25.49 0.71 -21.91
C GLN A 608 24.29 0.55 -22.84
N ASP A 609 24.42 1.02 -24.08
CA ASP A 609 23.37 1.00 -25.09
C ASP A 609 22.11 1.80 -24.73
N ASN A 610 22.17 2.65 -23.69
CA ASN A 610 21.10 3.57 -23.27
C ASN A 610 19.72 2.89 -23.07
N LEU A 611 19.67 1.68 -22.53
CA LEU A 611 18.41 0.95 -22.25
C LEU A 611 17.59 1.60 -21.13
N ALA A 612 18.23 2.29 -20.21
CA ALA A 612 17.60 3.13 -19.18
C ALA A 612 18.51 4.28 -18.78
N VAL A 613 17.92 5.40 -18.43
CA VAL A 613 18.64 6.56 -17.91
C VAL A 613 18.08 7.00 -16.58
N TRP A 614 18.97 7.41 -15.67
CA TRP A 614 18.63 7.72 -14.30
C TRP A 614 19.19 9.07 -13.87
N TYR A 615 18.47 9.67 -12.94
CA TYR A 615 19.02 10.70 -12.10
C TYR A 615 18.64 10.43 -10.64
N ALA A 616 19.63 10.19 -9.78
CA ALA A 616 19.46 10.08 -8.34
C ALA A 616 20.10 11.29 -7.67
N GLY A 617 19.30 12.10 -6.99
CA GLY A 617 19.77 13.30 -6.34
C GLY A 617 19.00 13.62 -5.06
N TYR A 618 19.62 14.42 -4.21
CA TYR A 618 19.11 14.69 -2.87
C TYR A 618 19.60 16.03 -2.30
N THR A 619 18.86 16.48 -1.30
CA THR A 619 19.24 17.48 -0.32
C THR A 619 19.27 16.85 1.07
N PRO A 620 19.69 17.54 2.13
CA PRO A 620 19.47 17.04 3.49
C PRO A 620 18.00 16.84 3.88
N ASN A 621 17.05 17.37 3.10
CA ASN A 621 15.61 17.29 3.37
C ASN A 621 14.90 16.15 2.66
N LEU A 622 15.21 15.91 1.38
CA LEU A 622 14.57 14.93 0.51
C LEU A 622 15.58 14.26 -0.41
N ALA A 623 15.35 13.00 -0.73
CA ALA A 623 16.07 12.26 -1.74
C ALA A 623 15.09 11.68 -2.77
N ALA A 624 15.42 11.74 -4.05
CA ALA A 624 14.61 11.17 -5.12
C ALA A 624 15.47 10.53 -6.19
N ALA A 625 14.93 9.47 -6.81
CA ALA A 625 15.50 8.85 -7.99
C ALA A 625 14.44 8.82 -9.10
N ALA A 626 14.79 9.40 -10.25
CA ALA A 626 14.00 9.36 -11.46
C ALA A 626 14.63 8.40 -12.45
N VAL A 627 13.80 7.62 -13.14
CA VAL A 627 14.18 6.71 -14.22
C VAL A 627 13.34 6.97 -15.46
N VAL A 628 13.97 6.90 -16.62
CA VAL A 628 13.29 6.79 -17.91
C VAL A 628 13.85 5.56 -18.62
N ALA A 629 12.96 4.69 -19.10
CA ALA A 629 13.31 3.41 -19.70
C ALA A 629 12.26 2.96 -20.72
N ASP A 630 12.55 1.91 -21.46
CA ASP A 630 11.54 1.19 -22.22
C ASP A 630 10.68 0.31 -21.27
N ALA A 631 9.39 0.25 -21.53
CA ALA A 631 8.44 -0.59 -20.75
C ALA A 631 8.38 -2.03 -21.23
N THR A 632 8.92 -2.36 -22.40
CA THR A 632 8.81 -3.70 -22.99
C THR A 632 9.85 -4.64 -22.43
N LEU A 633 9.44 -5.88 -22.14
CA LEU A 633 10.33 -6.95 -21.72
C LEU A 633 10.61 -7.89 -22.90
N PRO A 634 11.83 -8.40 -23.05
CA PRO A 634 13.05 -8.11 -22.29
C PRO A 634 13.63 -6.73 -22.63
N TYR A 635 14.35 -6.09 -21.70
CA TYR A 635 14.97 -4.76 -21.80
C TYR A 635 16.07 -4.70 -22.89
N THR A 636 15.71 -4.91 -24.12
CA THR A 636 16.62 -4.98 -25.28
C THR A 636 16.52 -3.77 -26.17
N ASN A 637 15.51 -2.91 -25.97
CA ASN A 637 15.29 -1.77 -26.85
C ASN A 637 16.07 -0.55 -26.35
N LEU A 638 16.84 0.03 -27.24
CA LEU A 638 17.56 1.26 -27.00
C LEU A 638 16.58 2.42 -26.81
N MET A 639 16.91 3.37 -25.93
CA MET A 639 16.09 4.58 -25.74
C MET A 639 16.01 5.49 -26.96
N TYR A 640 16.94 5.36 -27.91
CA TYR A 640 16.86 6.03 -29.20
C TYR A 640 15.61 5.54 -29.96
N GLY A 641 14.85 6.50 -30.53
CA GLY A 641 13.60 6.21 -31.23
C GLY A 641 12.38 6.00 -30.32
N HIS A 642 12.53 6.08 -28.99
CA HIS A 642 11.42 6.22 -28.08
C HIS A 642 11.01 7.69 -27.93
N THR A 643 9.72 7.90 -27.61
CA THR A 643 9.20 9.24 -27.32
C THR A 643 9.13 9.49 -25.82
N LEU A 644 9.43 10.73 -25.42
CA LEU A 644 9.17 11.29 -24.09
C LEU A 644 8.64 12.71 -24.27
N ASP A 645 7.59 13.09 -23.57
CA ASP A 645 6.82 14.32 -23.80
C ASP A 645 6.36 14.49 -25.25
N GLY A 646 6.11 13.37 -25.95
CA GLY A 646 5.70 13.35 -27.35
C GLY A 646 6.80 13.74 -28.33
N GLN A 647 8.06 13.82 -27.88
CA GLN A 647 9.24 14.10 -28.71
C GLN A 647 10.15 12.88 -28.74
N ASP A 648 10.84 12.66 -29.85
CA ASP A 648 11.83 11.60 -29.94
C ASP A 648 13.03 11.90 -29.03
N ILE A 649 13.48 10.88 -28.30
CA ILE A 649 14.62 10.95 -27.42
C ILE A 649 15.89 10.92 -28.25
N SER A 650 16.49 12.11 -28.50
CA SER A 650 17.72 12.25 -29.26
C SER A 650 18.98 12.14 -28.40
N ASP A 651 18.91 12.45 -27.12
CA ASP A 651 20.03 12.39 -26.16
C ASP A 651 19.57 11.65 -24.87
N PRO A 652 19.55 10.31 -24.89
CA PRO A 652 19.13 9.53 -23.73
C PRO A 652 20.23 9.50 -22.65
N THR A 653 20.45 10.63 -22.00
CA THR A 653 21.40 10.76 -20.88
C THR A 653 20.69 10.96 -19.54
N GLY A 654 21.35 10.59 -18.46
CA GLY A 654 20.79 10.79 -17.13
C GLY A 654 20.46 12.26 -16.83
N SER A 655 21.30 13.20 -17.27
CA SER A 655 21.05 14.63 -17.05
C SER A 655 20.08 15.25 -18.08
N GLY A 656 20.01 14.69 -19.31
CA GLY A 656 19.16 15.22 -20.39
C GLY A 656 17.72 14.78 -20.29
N THR A 657 17.50 13.55 -19.87
CA THR A 657 16.20 12.88 -19.96
C THR A 657 15.59 12.66 -18.57
N ALA A 658 16.28 11.95 -17.66
CA ALA A 658 15.76 11.70 -16.30
C ALA A 658 15.97 12.89 -15.33
N GLY A 659 16.99 13.70 -15.59
CA GLY A 659 17.32 14.87 -14.76
C GLY A 659 16.23 15.92 -14.66
N PRO A 660 15.62 16.39 -15.77
CA PRO A 660 14.50 17.34 -15.71
C PRO A 660 13.32 16.85 -14.87
N LEU A 661 12.97 15.55 -14.94
CA LEU A 661 11.94 14.98 -14.08
C LEU A 661 12.30 15.11 -12.61
N TRP A 662 13.53 14.76 -12.24
CA TRP A 662 14.01 14.89 -10.87
C TRP A 662 14.03 16.36 -10.43
N GLN A 663 14.53 17.27 -11.25
CA GLN A 663 14.66 18.69 -10.93
C GLN A 663 13.30 19.33 -10.65
N THR A 664 12.34 19.21 -11.57
CA THR A 664 10.98 19.74 -11.43
C THR A 664 10.29 19.16 -10.18
N ALA A 665 10.43 17.85 -9.93
CA ALA A 665 9.83 17.21 -8.77
C ALA A 665 10.42 17.74 -7.46
N MET A 666 11.75 17.83 -7.37
CA MET A 666 12.44 18.25 -6.15
C MET A 666 12.28 19.74 -5.88
N GLU A 667 12.36 20.57 -6.90
CA GLU A 667 12.18 22.02 -6.77
C GLU A 667 10.80 22.36 -6.21
N LYS A 668 9.73 21.73 -6.76
CA LYS A 668 8.36 21.91 -6.27
C LYS A 668 8.15 21.29 -4.88
N ALA A 669 8.75 20.12 -4.60
CA ALA A 669 8.59 19.40 -3.33
C ALA A 669 9.28 20.13 -2.16
N LEU A 670 10.39 20.81 -2.40
CA LEU A 670 11.18 21.51 -1.38
C LEU A 670 10.60 22.88 -1.02
N GLN A 671 9.64 23.42 -1.77
CA GLN A 671 9.01 24.71 -1.48
C GLN A 671 8.43 24.71 -0.05
N GLY A 672 8.77 25.75 0.71
CA GLY A 672 8.32 25.90 2.11
C GLY A 672 9.02 25.01 3.14
N MET A 673 9.99 24.19 2.73
CA MET A 673 10.81 23.44 3.68
C MET A 673 11.95 24.29 4.25
N PRO A 674 12.39 24.04 5.50
CA PRO A 674 13.53 24.73 6.07
C PRO A 674 14.82 24.36 5.32
N LEU A 675 15.65 25.37 5.04
CA LEU A 675 16.93 25.15 4.36
C LEU A 675 17.91 24.44 5.31
N ARG A 676 18.32 23.22 4.94
CA ARG A 676 19.34 22.44 5.65
C ARG A 676 20.59 22.32 4.78
N ARG A 677 21.77 22.25 5.45
CA ARG A 677 23.06 22.16 4.79
C ARG A 677 23.71 20.80 5.02
N PHE A 678 24.52 20.33 4.07
CA PHE A 678 25.40 19.21 4.30
C PHE A 678 26.50 19.56 5.27
N VAL A 679 26.93 18.59 6.07
CA VAL A 679 28.08 18.76 6.94
C VAL A 679 29.33 18.54 6.08
N PRO A 680 30.29 19.49 6.08
CA PRO A 680 31.56 19.34 5.37
C PRO A 680 32.36 18.14 5.90
N PRO A 681 33.02 17.36 5.03
CA PRO A 681 33.91 16.30 5.46
C PRO A 681 35.14 16.85 6.20
N ASN A 682 35.70 16.07 7.10
CA ASN A 682 36.90 16.43 7.83
C ASN A 682 38.16 16.40 6.94
N SER A 683 39.27 17.00 7.44
CA SER A 683 40.54 17.09 6.72
C SER A 683 41.14 15.73 6.33
N LYS A 684 40.95 14.70 7.17
CA LYS A 684 41.40 13.34 6.90
C LYS A 684 40.78 12.78 5.59
N ILE A 685 39.49 13.07 5.38
CA ILE A 685 38.80 12.64 4.18
C ILE A 685 39.15 13.52 2.97
N THR A 686 39.23 14.82 3.15
CA THR A 686 39.52 15.73 2.04
C THR A 686 40.97 15.61 1.56
N GLY A 687 41.95 15.51 2.44
CA GLY A 687 43.37 15.50 2.11
C GLY A 687 44.12 14.18 2.37
N GLY A 688 43.50 13.26 3.14
CA GLY A 688 44.15 12.03 3.61
C GLY A 688 45.07 12.24 4.85
N ASP A 689 45.58 11.13 5.40
CA ASP A 689 46.51 11.12 6.53
C ASP A 689 47.98 11.27 6.11
N GLY A 690 48.22 11.67 4.87
CA GLY A 690 49.57 11.83 4.34
C GLY A 690 50.34 12.94 5.07
N LYS A 691 51.64 12.75 5.18
CA LYS A 691 52.55 13.84 5.53
C LYS A 691 52.42 14.92 4.44
N SER A 692 52.65 16.17 4.83
CA SER A 692 52.75 17.25 3.85
C SER A 692 53.86 16.91 2.84
N LEU A 693 53.55 17.04 1.54
CA LEU A 693 54.54 16.88 0.50
C LEU A 693 55.69 17.87 0.71
N PRO A 694 56.90 17.35 0.84
CA PRO A 694 58.08 18.23 1.03
C PRO A 694 58.26 19.15 -0.21
N PRO A 695 58.81 20.34 -0.01
CA PRO A 695 59.10 21.23 -1.13
C PRO A 695 60.27 20.64 -1.98
N VAL A 696 60.02 20.53 -3.29
CA VAL A 696 60.99 19.96 -4.22
C VAL A 696 61.16 20.85 -5.46
N SER A 697 60.54 22.05 -5.49
CA SER A 697 60.68 23.04 -6.57
C SER A 697 62.14 23.49 -6.65
N GLY A 698 62.66 23.62 -7.86
CA GLY A 698 64.05 23.96 -8.11
C GLY A 698 65.07 22.81 -7.92
N MET A 699 64.69 21.65 -7.38
CA MET A 699 65.55 20.47 -7.25
C MET A 699 65.73 19.77 -8.60
N SER A 700 66.83 19.07 -8.75
CA SER A 700 66.98 18.14 -9.89
C SER A 700 65.94 17.00 -9.78
N PRO A 701 65.52 16.37 -10.91
CA PRO A 701 64.56 15.26 -10.89
C PRO A 701 64.99 14.10 -10.00
N GLY A 702 66.25 13.80 -9.89
CA GLY A 702 66.81 12.75 -9.01
C GLY A 702 66.62 13.08 -7.55
N GLU A 703 67.08 14.25 -7.10
CA GLU A 703 66.95 14.70 -5.70
C GLU A 703 65.47 14.80 -5.27
N ALA A 704 64.63 15.31 -6.15
CA ALA A 704 63.20 15.37 -5.89
C ALA A 704 62.57 13.99 -5.78
N THR A 705 62.97 13.03 -6.62
CA THR A 705 62.52 11.63 -6.57
C THR A 705 62.96 10.98 -5.25
N ASP A 706 64.21 11.14 -4.84
CA ASP A 706 64.73 10.59 -3.58
C ASP A 706 64.02 11.21 -2.37
N THR A 707 63.77 12.52 -2.41
CA THR A 707 63.09 13.24 -1.34
C THR A 707 61.65 12.76 -1.13
N LEU A 708 60.90 12.63 -2.22
CA LEU A 708 59.52 12.18 -2.22
C LEU A 708 59.42 10.68 -1.91
N SER A 709 60.34 9.86 -2.44
CA SER A 709 60.39 8.42 -2.17
C SER A 709 60.66 8.12 -0.69
N ARG A 710 61.62 8.85 -0.06
CA ARG A 710 61.89 8.78 1.40
C ARG A 710 60.67 9.27 2.21
N ALA A 711 59.88 10.18 1.68
CA ALA A 711 58.64 10.58 2.32
C ALA A 711 57.49 9.54 2.12
N GLY A 712 57.73 8.46 1.38
CA GLY A 712 56.81 7.35 1.17
C GLY A 712 55.88 7.48 -0.03
N TYR A 713 56.27 8.29 -1.03
CA TYR A 713 55.49 8.51 -2.25
C TYR A 713 56.10 7.78 -3.46
N GLN A 714 55.26 7.43 -4.45
CA GLN A 714 55.71 6.92 -5.73
C GLN A 714 55.89 8.10 -6.67
N VAL A 715 57.05 8.25 -7.32
CA VAL A 715 57.38 9.39 -8.14
C VAL A 715 57.34 9.02 -9.61
N VAL A 716 56.69 9.86 -10.42
CA VAL A 716 56.64 9.75 -11.89
C VAL A 716 57.03 11.08 -12.50
N LEU A 717 57.88 11.05 -13.51
CA LEU A 717 58.25 12.22 -14.27
C LEU A 717 57.20 12.50 -15.32
N SER A 718 56.73 13.77 -15.45
CA SER A 718 55.91 14.19 -16.57
C SER A 718 56.76 14.19 -17.83
N GLY A 719 56.16 13.74 -18.95
CA GLY A 719 56.81 13.89 -20.28
C GLY A 719 56.80 15.33 -20.82
N ASP A 720 56.00 16.23 -20.21
CA ASP A 720 55.88 17.60 -20.62
C ASP A 720 56.69 18.53 -19.75
N ARG A 721 57.44 19.50 -20.35
CA ARG A 721 58.04 20.62 -19.64
C ARG A 721 57.04 21.80 -19.60
N VAL A 722 57.11 22.57 -18.53
CA VAL A 722 56.18 23.67 -18.24
C VAL A 722 56.93 24.98 -18.04
N ASN A 723 56.28 26.08 -18.35
CA ASN A 723 56.78 27.40 -18.04
C ASN A 723 56.89 27.59 -16.52
N SER A 724 58.07 28.02 -16.06
CA SER A 724 58.34 28.20 -14.64
C SER A 724 59.59 29.07 -14.45
N PRO A 725 59.65 29.89 -13.39
CA PRO A 725 60.86 30.67 -13.03
C PRO A 725 62.04 29.83 -12.56
N GLU A 726 61.83 28.52 -12.32
CA GLU A 726 62.90 27.61 -11.92
C GLU A 726 63.86 27.32 -13.09
N ALA A 727 65.10 26.96 -12.83
CA ALA A 727 66.09 26.63 -13.82
C ALA A 727 65.61 25.52 -14.78
N GLU A 728 65.97 25.59 -16.06
CA GLU A 728 65.62 24.55 -17.03
C GLU A 728 66.05 23.17 -16.57
N GLY A 729 65.14 22.20 -16.69
CA GLY A 729 65.35 20.81 -16.30
C GLY A 729 65.21 20.52 -14.82
N THR A 730 64.97 21.53 -13.99
CA THR A 730 64.63 21.33 -12.56
C THR A 730 63.12 21.20 -12.37
N VAL A 731 62.67 20.74 -11.17
CA VAL A 731 61.25 20.60 -10.85
C VAL A 731 60.57 21.97 -10.76
N ALA A 732 59.62 22.23 -11.61
CA ALA A 732 58.78 23.42 -11.59
C ALA A 732 57.75 23.32 -10.45
N TYR A 733 57.03 22.20 -10.41
CA TYR A 733 56.08 21.87 -9.39
C TYR A 733 55.72 20.36 -9.40
N THR A 734 54.98 19.94 -8.39
CA THR A 734 54.47 18.57 -8.27
C THR A 734 52.93 18.54 -8.39
N ASP A 735 52.42 17.40 -8.79
CA ASP A 735 50.96 17.11 -8.66
C ASP A 735 50.79 15.77 -7.93
N PRO A 736 50.25 15.76 -6.71
CA PRO A 736 49.76 16.87 -5.87
C PRO A 736 50.78 17.94 -5.58
N ARG A 737 50.38 19.16 -5.25
CA ARG A 737 51.24 20.32 -4.98
C ARG A 737 52.03 20.17 -3.67
N THR A 738 53.14 20.85 -3.59
CA THR A 738 53.85 21.04 -2.31
C THR A 738 52.91 21.53 -1.22
N GLY A 739 52.98 20.91 -0.03
CA GLY A 739 52.07 21.23 1.07
C GLY A 739 50.80 20.41 1.12
N ASP A 740 50.38 19.79 0.03
CA ASP A 740 49.28 18.85 -0.01
C ASP A 740 49.64 17.60 0.86
N ARG A 741 48.63 16.87 1.33
CA ARG A 741 48.79 15.71 2.19
C ARG A 741 48.20 14.45 1.55
N PRO A 742 48.76 13.99 0.41
CA PRO A 742 48.27 12.77 -0.20
C PRO A 742 48.56 11.55 0.68
N PRO A 743 47.77 10.46 0.56
CA PRO A 743 48.02 9.24 1.31
C PRO A 743 49.43 8.69 1.09
N PRO A 744 50.00 7.98 2.09
CA PRO A 744 51.23 7.23 1.90
C PRO A 744 51.15 6.28 0.70
N GLY A 745 52.20 6.27 -0.14
CA GLY A 745 52.22 5.46 -1.38
C GLY A 745 51.51 6.06 -2.56
N SER A 746 50.93 7.28 -2.46
CA SER A 746 50.35 8.00 -3.62
C SER A 746 51.40 8.30 -4.64
N GLN A 747 51.00 8.31 -5.91
CA GLN A 747 51.81 8.77 -7.01
C GLN A 747 51.91 10.31 -6.99
N VAL A 748 53.13 10.84 -7.08
CA VAL A 748 53.45 12.26 -7.22
C VAL A 748 54.12 12.47 -8.58
N THR A 749 53.56 13.29 -9.42
CA THR A 749 54.12 13.61 -10.73
C THR A 749 54.99 14.86 -10.62
N LEU A 750 56.21 14.78 -11.09
CA LEU A 750 57.13 15.91 -11.23
C LEU A 750 56.95 16.57 -12.60
N PHE A 751 56.72 17.87 -12.62
CA PHE A 751 56.73 18.69 -13.86
C PHE A 751 58.01 19.48 -13.87
N LEU A 752 58.74 19.37 -14.97
CA LEU A 752 60.05 20.04 -15.13
C LEU A 752 59.89 21.40 -15.79
N SER A 753 60.72 22.36 -15.35
CA SER A 753 60.77 23.69 -15.96
C SER A 753 61.43 23.63 -17.35
N ASN A 754 60.94 24.45 -18.26
CA ASN A 754 61.58 24.75 -19.53
C ASN A 754 62.46 26.03 -19.48
N GLY A 755 62.64 26.62 -18.28
CA GLY A 755 63.42 27.84 -18.08
C GLY A 755 62.76 29.12 -18.59
N GLN A 756 61.51 29.08 -18.97
CA GLN A 756 60.73 30.23 -19.45
C GLN A 756 59.70 30.66 -18.43
N ASN A 757 59.61 31.96 -18.12
CA ASN A 757 58.62 32.52 -17.21
C ASN A 757 57.20 32.53 -17.82
#